data_1034946443e2b220f5436c854b361a37
#
_entry.id   1034946443e2b220f5436c854b361a37
#
_cell.length_a   1.000
_cell.length_b   1.000
_cell.length_c   1.000
_cell.angle_alpha   90.00
_cell.angle_beta   90.00
_cell.angle_gamma   90.00
#
_symmetry.space_group_name_H-M   'P 1'
#
loop_
_entity.id
_entity.type
_entity.pdbx_description
1 polymer ?
#
loop_
_entity_poly.entity_id
_entity_poly.type
_entity_poly.pdbx_seq_one_letter_code
_entity_poly.pdbx_strand_id
1 'polypeptide(L)'
;MGLPFSIHEASIEDVLLALDGGTVTAVEVVAAHLARVGRFDRSSVRLNAMAVLNPNAFAEAAASDRRRRVGQAGSLEGVPFTVKDSYMVAGLTVAAGSPAFKDLVARDDAFTVACIREAGGVLVGKTNMPPMADGGMQRGVYGRAESPYNTNYLAAAYASGSSNGSGVATAASMGVFGMGEETVSSGRSPASNNGLCAYTPSRGVISIRGNWPLFPTRDVVVPHTRSMDDMFRLLDVIVANDPETTGDFWRHQKAVPLPAASTVRPERYAGLADPEALAGKRFGVPRMYLGQDATFPIKPRPSVLKLWEAARARLEALGATVVEVDFPMIEEYEGDTPGGEQLGSLGVLPEGWMDLEFNEILAHGWDTFLRENNDPALNRLEDVEHLQIFPAPAGSLPDRYEEVEDYENRYRDVVKMAADGLPDPAMLPGFGQGLKALETLRKELFEDWLTELDLDGVLFPANSDVGAANADIDTSAADRAWANGVFFSNGNYAMRHFGIPSVTVAMGLMEDIGMPVGLTFAGPAYADNVILGWGWAFEDAGTLRHPPALAPELPGDSHRMGTRAEVPADAEVPRIGIDGRFDPRSYNEGARRLLLEGEIQAAEDAAIRLTVNGEPTAVLRAGTSWSATAILPAAVEPAATGSNPAGSVLAVIHVVAPGGLAAGDFTEI
;
A
#
# COMPACT_ATOMS: atom_id res chain seq x y z
N MET A 1 -29.98 18.57 12.45
CA MET A 1 -29.43 18.20 11.12
C MET A 1 -28.13 17.48 11.43
N GLY A 2 -27.98 16.21 10.96
CA GLY A 2 -26.70 15.50 11.08
C GLY A 2 -25.63 16.22 10.26
N LEU A 3 -24.34 15.99 10.60
CA LEU A 3 -23.23 16.48 9.80
C LEU A 3 -23.33 15.87 8.37
N PRO A 4 -22.95 16.61 7.31
CA PRO A 4 -22.89 16.03 5.97
C PRO A 4 -21.90 14.88 5.95
N PHE A 5 -22.16 13.85 5.14
CA PHE A 5 -21.17 12.81 4.84
C PHE A 5 -20.14 13.40 3.86
N SER A 6 -18.85 13.20 4.13
CA SER A 6 -17.76 13.51 3.20
C SER A 6 -16.95 12.26 2.93
N ILE A 7 -16.56 12.03 1.68
CA ILE A 7 -15.63 10.94 1.34
C ILE A 7 -14.18 11.25 1.73
N HIS A 8 -13.85 12.53 1.91
CA HIS A 8 -12.55 12.96 2.42
C HIS A 8 -12.40 12.48 3.86
N GLU A 9 -11.39 11.68 4.13
CA GLU A 9 -11.12 11.07 5.43
C GLU A 9 -12.21 10.09 5.94
N ALA A 10 -13.19 9.68 5.10
CA ALA A 10 -14.23 8.75 5.51
C ALA A 10 -13.65 7.40 5.94
N SER A 11 -14.10 6.89 7.07
CA SER A 11 -13.86 5.52 7.49
C SER A 11 -14.70 4.51 6.68
N ILE A 12 -14.38 3.23 6.79
CA ILE A 12 -15.23 2.14 6.26
C ILE A 12 -16.66 2.28 6.81
N GLU A 13 -16.80 2.57 8.10
CA GLU A 13 -18.10 2.75 8.75
C GLU A 13 -18.88 3.93 8.19
N ASP A 14 -18.23 5.09 8.02
CA ASP A 14 -18.89 6.29 7.46
C ASP A 14 -19.45 6.02 6.07
N VAL A 15 -18.68 5.34 5.22
CA VAL A 15 -19.14 4.95 3.88
C VAL A 15 -20.34 3.99 3.94
N LEU A 16 -20.26 2.95 4.76
CA LEU A 16 -21.34 1.97 4.93
C LEU A 16 -22.61 2.64 5.44
N LEU A 17 -22.51 3.49 6.46
CA LEU A 17 -23.65 4.24 7.01
C LEU A 17 -24.28 5.18 5.98
N ALA A 18 -23.47 5.85 5.16
CA ALA A 18 -23.96 6.75 4.11
C ALA A 18 -24.69 5.98 2.99
N LEU A 19 -24.17 4.80 2.63
CA LEU A 19 -24.79 3.90 1.65
C LEU A 19 -26.08 3.28 2.19
N ASP A 20 -26.09 2.77 3.43
CA ASP A 20 -27.26 2.19 4.09
C ASP A 20 -28.38 3.21 4.31
N GLY A 21 -28.00 4.44 4.67
CA GLY A 21 -28.91 5.58 4.83
C GLY A 21 -29.43 6.15 3.50
N GLY A 22 -28.95 5.67 2.35
CA GLY A 22 -29.30 6.19 1.03
C GLY A 22 -28.83 7.63 0.78
N THR A 23 -27.87 8.12 1.54
CA THR A 23 -27.26 9.45 1.37
C THR A 23 -26.51 9.53 0.04
N VAL A 24 -25.79 8.46 -0.30
CA VAL A 24 -25.03 8.28 -1.54
C VAL A 24 -25.28 6.89 -2.11
N THR A 25 -24.91 6.69 -3.37
CA THR A 25 -24.79 5.39 -4.03
C THR A 25 -23.30 4.99 -4.08
N ALA A 26 -23.01 3.71 -4.24
CA ALA A 26 -21.62 3.25 -4.47
C ALA A 26 -21.02 3.88 -5.75
N VAL A 27 -21.85 4.11 -6.78
CA VAL A 27 -21.46 4.84 -8.01
C VAL A 27 -20.98 6.27 -7.67
N GLU A 28 -21.71 7.01 -6.84
CA GLU A 28 -21.30 8.38 -6.45
C GLU A 28 -20.04 8.37 -5.60
N VAL A 29 -19.88 7.40 -4.70
CA VAL A 29 -18.67 7.24 -3.88
C VAL A 29 -17.46 6.96 -4.77
N VAL A 30 -17.56 6.04 -5.72
CA VAL A 30 -16.48 5.75 -6.68
C VAL A 30 -16.17 6.97 -7.56
N ALA A 31 -17.19 7.67 -8.05
CA ALA A 31 -17.00 8.88 -8.86
C ALA A 31 -16.23 9.97 -8.09
N ALA A 32 -16.51 10.14 -6.79
CA ALA A 32 -15.81 11.11 -5.96
C ALA A 32 -14.35 10.70 -5.72
N HIS A 33 -14.06 9.43 -5.45
CA HIS A 33 -12.67 8.94 -5.35
C HIS A 33 -11.89 9.11 -6.66
N LEU A 34 -12.50 8.79 -7.81
CA LEU A 34 -11.88 9.02 -9.13
C LEU A 34 -11.67 10.52 -9.43
N ALA A 35 -12.60 11.39 -8.99
CA ALA A 35 -12.40 12.84 -9.09
C ALA A 35 -11.17 13.30 -8.28
N ARG A 36 -10.93 12.72 -7.10
CA ARG A 36 -9.71 12.98 -6.30
C ARG A 36 -8.46 12.47 -7.01
N VAL A 37 -8.51 11.30 -7.64
CA VAL A 37 -7.43 10.80 -8.52
C VAL A 37 -7.16 11.83 -9.63
N GLY A 38 -8.17 12.27 -10.36
CA GLY A 38 -8.02 13.30 -11.40
C GLY A 38 -7.36 14.58 -10.88
N ARG A 39 -7.76 15.04 -9.68
CA ARG A 39 -7.28 16.29 -9.09
C ARG A 39 -5.87 16.20 -8.54
N PHE A 40 -5.58 15.22 -7.71
CA PHE A 40 -4.34 15.18 -6.94
C PHE A 40 -3.29 14.26 -7.54
N ASP A 41 -3.71 13.25 -8.28
CA ASP A 41 -2.80 12.27 -8.87
C ASP A 41 -2.37 12.63 -10.30
N ARG A 42 -3.34 13.01 -11.16
CA ARG A 42 -3.11 13.32 -12.58
C ARG A 42 -2.80 14.79 -12.85
N SER A 43 -3.28 15.68 -12.00
CA SER A 43 -3.09 17.13 -12.16
C SER A 43 -2.54 17.77 -10.88
N SER A 44 -2.67 19.04 -10.67
CA SER A 44 -2.19 19.81 -9.50
C SER A 44 -0.82 19.35 -8.97
N VAL A 45 -0.78 18.65 -7.82
CA VAL A 45 0.46 18.18 -7.17
C VAL A 45 1.09 16.96 -7.84
N ARG A 46 0.34 16.21 -8.65
CA ARG A 46 0.79 15.01 -9.38
C ARG A 46 1.39 13.96 -8.45
N LEU A 47 0.58 13.48 -7.52
CA LEU A 47 1.00 12.48 -6.54
C LEU A 47 1.44 11.16 -7.16
N ASN A 48 0.93 10.82 -8.35
CA ASN A 48 1.31 9.64 -9.13
C ASN A 48 1.22 8.33 -8.31
N ALA A 49 0.26 8.25 -7.42
CA ALA A 49 0.04 7.09 -6.56
C ALA A 49 -0.71 5.95 -7.27
N MET A 50 -1.56 6.30 -8.26
CA MET A 50 -2.41 5.34 -8.99
C MET A 50 -1.76 4.96 -10.33
N ALA A 51 -1.22 3.73 -10.40
CA ALA A 51 -0.56 3.21 -11.60
C ALA A 51 -1.56 2.80 -12.69
N VAL A 52 -2.60 2.06 -12.30
CA VAL A 52 -3.63 1.51 -13.21
C VAL A 52 -5.01 1.70 -12.59
N LEU A 53 -5.94 2.32 -13.30
CA LEU A 53 -7.34 2.41 -12.87
C LEU A 53 -8.12 1.15 -13.28
N ASN A 54 -9.10 0.77 -12.45
CA ASN A 54 -9.99 -0.35 -12.78
C ASN A 54 -11.08 0.11 -13.76
N PRO A 55 -11.07 -0.33 -15.03
CA PRO A 55 -12.09 0.06 -16.01
C PRO A 55 -13.50 -0.42 -15.62
N ASN A 56 -13.60 -1.39 -14.72
CA ASN A 56 -14.87 -1.94 -14.25
C ASN A 56 -15.36 -1.29 -12.94
N ALA A 57 -14.69 -0.28 -12.40
CA ALA A 57 -15.02 0.31 -11.10
C ALA A 57 -16.50 0.74 -11.00
N PHE A 58 -17.04 1.39 -12.03
CA PHE A 58 -18.45 1.78 -12.05
C PHE A 58 -19.42 0.60 -12.22
N ALA A 59 -19.04 -0.43 -12.98
CA ALA A 59 -19.85 -1.64 -13.10
C ALA A 59 -19.92 -2.41 -11.77
N GLU A 60 -18.81 -2.50 -11.05
CA GLU A 60 -18.71 -3.09 -9.70
C GLU A 60 -19.54 -2.27 -8.70
N ALA A 61 -19.43 -0.94 -8.71
CA ALA A 61 -20.22 -0.04 -7.87
C ALA A 61 -21.74 -0.17 -8.13
N ALA A 62 -22.15 -0.18 -9.39
CA ALA A 62 -23.56 -0.38 -9.74
C ALA A 62 -24.07 -1.77 -9.34
N ALA A 63 -23.23 -2.80 -9.39
CA ALA A 63 -23.56 -4.13 -8.88
C ALA A 63 -23.73 -4.13 -7.36
N SER A 64 -22.87 -3.40 -6.64
CA SER A 64 -22.98 -3.18 -5.20
C SER A 64 -24.31 -2.50 -4.83
N ASP A 65 -24.68 -1.42 -5.51
CA ASP A 65 -25.95 -0.74 -5.30
C ASP A 65 -27.16 -1.69 -5.51
N ARG A 66 -27.05 -2.63 -6.46
CA ARG A 66 -28.09 -3.65 -6.68
C ARG A 66 -28.17 -4.65 -5.53
N ARG A 67 -27.04 -5.21 -5.07
CA ARG A 67 -27.00 -6.17 -3.94
C ARG A 67 -27.57 -5.54 -2.67
N ARG A 68 -27.20 -4.29 -2.38
CA ARG A 68 -27.73 -3.55 -1.23
C ARG A 68 -29.25 -3.42 -1.26
N ARG A 69 -29.83 -3.08 -2.42
CA ARG A 69 -31.30 -2.95 -2.57
C ARG A 69 -32.07 -4.23 -2.33
N VAL A 70 -31.49 -5.38 -2.64
CA VAL A 70 -32.14 -6.68 -2.41
C VAL A 70 -31.74 -7.33 -1.09
N GLY A 71 -31.05 -6.59 -0.20
CA GLY A 71 -30.65 -7.08 1.13
C GLY A 71 -29.53 -8.11 1.09
N GLN A 72 -28.68 -8.09 0.07
CA GLN A 72 -27.54 -9.00 -0.12
C GLN A 72 -26.19 -8.27 0.02
N ALA A 73 -26.16 -7.19 0.80
CA ALA A 73 -24.96 -6.43 1.04
C ALA A 73 -23.94 -7.23 1.88
N GLY A 74 -22.69 -7.26 1.42
CA GLY A 74 -21.54 -7.79 2.17
C GLY A 74 -21.02 -6.81 3.21
N SER A 75 -20.04 -7.24 4.00
CA SER A 75 -19.48 -6.44 5.10
C SER A 75 -18.67 -5.21 4.64
N LEU A 76 -18.19 -5.19 3.39
CA LEU A 76 -17.49 -4.06 2.76
C LEU A 76 -18.26 -3.54 1.54
N GLU A 77 -19.58 -3.76 1.48
CA GLU A 77 -20.40 -3.48 0.31
C GLU A 77 -20.30 -2.02 -0.16
N GLY A 78 -19.73 -1.82 -1.35
CA GLY A 78 -19.60 -0.51 -1.98
C GLY A 78 -18.43 0.34 -1.45
N VAL A 79 -17.57 -0.20 -0.56
CA VAL A 79 -16.39 0.50 -0.04
C VAL A 79 -15.27 0.50 -1.08
N PRO A 80 -14.77 1.67 -1.54
CA PRO A 80 -13.68 1.75 -2.50
C PRO A 80 -12.33 1.42 -1.88
N PHE A 81 -11.53 0.59 -2.56
CA PHE A 81 -10.19 0.22 -2.12
C PHE A 81 -9.15 0.25 -3.25
N THR A 82 -7.89 0.23 -2.88
CA THR A 82 -6.75 0.15 -3.79
C THR A 82 -5.84 -1.01 -3.44
N VAL A 83 -5.09 -1.53 -4.41
CA VAL A 83 -4.08 -2.57 -4.19
C VAL A 83 -2.76 -2.20 -4.85
N LYS A 84 -1.64 -2.62 -4.29
CA LYS A 84 -0.30 -2.43 -4.87
C LYS A 84 -0.19 -3.15 -6.22
N ASP A 85 0.64 -2.65 -7.12
CA ASP A 85 0.77 -3.21 -8.48
C ASP A 85 1.34 -4.63 -8.53
N SER A 86 1.84 -5.16 -7.42
CA SER A 86 2.23 -6.56 -7.25
C SER A 86 1.04 -7.54 -7.09
N TYR A 87 -0.16 -7.07 -6.76
CA TYR A 87 -1.34 -7.92 -6.60
C TYR A 87 -1.92 -8.32 -7.96
N MET A 88 -2.19 -9.58 -8.16
CA MET A 88 -3.04 -10.06 -9.24
C MET A 88 -4.46 -9.52 -9.06
N VAL A 89 -4.98 -8.93 -10.11
CA VAL A 89 -6.39 -8.52 -10.25
C VAL A 89 -6.84 -8.97 -11.63
N ALA A 90 -7.79 -9.87 -11.68
CA ALA A 90 -8.25 -10.50 -12.92
C ALA A 90 -8.55 -9.47 -14.02
N GLY A 91 -7.86 -9.61 -15.16
CA GLY A 91 -8.02 -8.74 -16.32
C GLY A 91 -7.24 -7.41 -16.29
N LEU A 92 -6.53 -7.09 -15.20
CA LEU A 92 -5.63 -5.95 -15.13
C LEU A 92 -4.17 -6.38 -15.27
N THR A 93 -3.30 -5.45 -15.66
CA THR A 93 -1.86 -5.70 -15.68
C THR A 93 -1.30 -5.90 -14.26
N VAL A 94 -0.26 -6.71 -14.13
CA VAL A 94 0.45 -6.98 -12.87
C VAL A 94 1.95 -6.80 -13.10
N ALA A 95 2.33 -5.55 -13.40
CA ALA A 95 3.70 -5.19 -13.76
C ALA A 95 4.67 -5.22 -12.57
N ALA A 96 4.19 -5.16 -11.34
CA ALA A 96 5.02 -4.96 -10.15
C ALA A 96 6.01 -3.78 -10.32
N GLY A 97 5.57 -2.68 -10.95
CA GLY A 97 6.39 -1.51 -11.26
C GLY A 97 7.50 -1.73 -12.29
N SER A 98 7.70 -2.95 -12.79
CA SER A 98 8.79 -3.32 -13.69
C SER A 98 8.42 -3.15 -15.16
N PRO A 99 9.28 -2.51 -15.98
CA PRO A 99 9.10 -2.47 -17.43
C PRO A 99 9.06 -3.85 -18.10
N ALA A 100 9.75 -4.86 -17.55
CA ALA A 100 9.74 -6.21 -18.08
C ALA A 100 8.35 -6.87 -18.08
N PHE A 101 7.50 -6.47 -17.14
CA PHE A 101 6.18 -7.07 -16.90
C PHE A 101 5.00 -6.11 -17.15
N LYS A 102 5.26 -4.97 -17.81
CA LYS A 102 4.25 -3.90 -18.02
C LYS A 102 2.98 -4.37 -18.74
N ASP A 103 3.10 -5.40 -19.58
CA ASP A 103 2.01 -5.95 -20.37
C ASP A 103 1.49 -7.29 -19.83
N LEU A 104 2.02 -7.78 -18.70
CA LEU A 104 1.59 -9.03 -18.07
C LEU A 104 0.20 -8.85 -17.45
N VAL A 105 -0.80 -9.60 -17.96
CA VAL A 105 -2.19 -9.51 -17.48
C VAL A 105 -2.46 -10.62 -16.46
N ALA A 106 -3.04 -10.25 -15.32
CA ALA A 106 -3.44 -11.20 -14.29
C ALA A 106 -4.68 -12.00 -14.72
N ARG A 107 -4.59 -13.34 -14.61
CA ARG A 107 -5.69 -14.25 -14.93
C ARG A 107 -6.75 -14.26 -13.83
N ASP A 108 -6.34 -14.28 -12.59
CA ASP A 108 -7.18 -14.42 -11.41
C ASP A 108 -6.93 -13.27 -10.43
N ASP A 109 -7.78 -13.14 -9.42
CA ASP A 109 -7.54 -12.25 -8.29
C ASP A 109 -6.57 -12.88 -7.28
N ALA A 110 -5.70 -12.08 -6.67
CA ALA A 110 -4.99 -12.47 -5.46
C ALA A 110 -5.99 -12.84 -4.36
N PHE A 111 -5.62 -13.75 -3.45
CA PHE A 111 -6.53 -14.25 -2.43
C PHE A 111 -7.23 -13.15 -1.63
N THR A 112 -6.46 -12.15 -1.16
CA THR A 112 -7.03 -11.04 -0.39
C THR A 112 -7.93 -10.12 -1.23
N VAL A 113 -7.63 -9.95 -2.52
CA VAL A 113 -8.49 -9.21 -3.46
C VAL A 113 -9.82 -9.93 -3.65
N ALA A 114 -9.78 -11.25 -3.83
CA ALA A 114 -10.99 -12.07 -3.93
C ALA A 114 -11.85 -11.97 -2.65
N CYS A 115 -11.24 -12.05 -1.46
CA CYS A 115 -11.94 -11.88 -0.19
C CYS A 115 -12.63 -10.51 -0.07
N ILE A 116 -11.94 -9.42 -0.44
CA ILE A 116 -12.48 -8.06 -0.37
C ILE A 116 -13.63 -7.88 -1.37
N ARG A 117 -13.49 -8.40 -2.60
CA ARG A 117 -14.56 -8.37 -3.61
C ARG A 117 -15.77 -9.20 -3.22
N GLU A 118 -15.55 -10.37 -2.62
CA GLU A 118 -16.65 -11.20 -2.08
C GLU A 118 -17.38 -10.49 -0.95
N ALA A 119 -16.68 -9.74 -0.12
CA ALA A 119 -17.26 -8.88 0.91
C ALA A 119 -17.96 -7.62 0.34
N GLY A 120 -17.90 -7.39 -0.97
CA GLY A 120 -18.57 -6.29 -1.68
C GLY A 120 -17.72 -5.04 -1.91
N GLY A 121 -16.42 -5.07 -1.60
CA GLY A 121 -15.50 -3.97 -1.86
C GLY A 121 -15.40 -3.66 -3.36
N VAL A 122 -15.20 -2.39 -3.71
CA VAL A 122 -15.07 -1.91 -5.09
C VAL A 122 -13.64 -1.46 -5.35
N LEU A 123 -12.95 -2.10 -6.28
CA LEU A 123 -11.59 -1.73 -6.63
C LEU A 123 -11.57 -0.43 -7.46
N VAL A 124 -10.86 0.60 -6.97
CA VAL A 124 -10.60 1.84 -7.73
C VAL A 124 -9.47 1.62 -8.72
N GLY A 125 -8.40 0.96 -8.30
CA GLY A 125 -7.25 0.69 -9.14
C GLY A 125 -6.04 0.18 -8.38
N LYS A 126 -4.93 0.04 -9.11
CA LYS A 126 -3.66 -0.43 -8.58
C LYS A 126 -2.72 0.74 -8.31
N THR A 127 -1.92 0.63 -7.26
CA THR A 127 -1.06 1.70 -6.78
C THR A 127 0.40 1.47 -7.16
N ASN A 128 1.12 2.58 -7.31
CA ASN A 128 2.50 2.63 -7.76
C ASN A 128 3.48 1.97 -6.77
N MET A 129 4.59 1.49 -7.31
CA MET A 129 5.67 0.85 -6.58
C MET A 129 6.97 0.87 -7.41
N PRO A 130 8.16 0.72 -6.80
CA PRO A 130 9.39 0.50 -7.54
C PRO A 130 9.38 -0.88 -8.22
N PRO A 131 10.24 -1.10 -9.24
CA PRO A 131 10.31 -2.39 -9.91
C PRO A 131 10.50 -3.55 -8.93
N MET A 132 9.66 -4.57 -9.04
CA MET A 132 9.67 -5.82 -8.27
C MET A 132 9.59 -5.66 -6.75
N ALA A 133 9.19 -4.52 -6.23
CA ALA A 133 9.31 -4.14 -4.82
C ALA A 133 10.77 -4.08 -4.30
N ASP A 134 11.75 -4.21 -5.17
CA ASP A 134 13.17 -4.19 -4.85
C ASP A 134 13.67 -2.73 -4.75
N GLY A 135 13.47 -2.16 -3.59
CA GLY A 135 13.66 -0.76 -3.30
C GLY A 135 12.43 -0.12 -2.65
N GLY A 136 12.41 1.20 -2.60
CA GLY A 136 11.33 1.95 -1.97
C GLY A 136 10.82 3.10 -2.83
N MET A 137 11.70 4.04 -3.13
CA MET A 137 11.34 5.27 -3.85
C MET A 137 12.03 5.39 -5.21
N GLN A 138 12.61 4.33 -5.73
CA GLN A 138 13.10 4.23 -7.10
C GLN A 138 11.93 4.30 -8.08
N ARG A 139 12.18 4.89 -9.25
CA ARG A 139 11.16 5.06 -10.29
C ARG A 139 11.05 3.81 -11.15
N GLY A 140 9.87 3.23 -11.17
CA GLY A 140 9.52 2.13 -12.05
C GLY A 140 8.89 2.58 -13.37
N VAL A 141 8.21 1.67 -14.05
CA VAL A 141 7.51 1.92 -15.35
C VAL A 141 6.47 3.03 -15.25
N TYR A 142 5.90 3.26 -14.06
CA TYR A 142 4.92 4.32 -13.78
C TYR A 142 5.55 5.52 -13.03
N GLY A 143 6.88 5.61 -12.92
CA GLY A 143 7.54 6.56 -12.03
C GLY A 143 7.44 6.12 -10.56
N ARG A 144 7.22 7.06 -9.64
CA ARG A 144 6.99 6.79 -8.22
C ARG A 144 5.89 7.69 -7.67
N ALA A 145 5.30 7.32 -6.52
CA ALA A 145 4.38 8.22 -5.82
C ALA A 145 5.14 9.33 -5.08
N GLU A 146 4.57 10.53 -5.06
CA GLU A 146 5.12 11.71 -4.36
C GLU A 146 4.32 11.98 -3.07
N SER A 147 4.94 12.64 -2.09
CA SER A 147 4.31 12.87 -0.79
C SER A 147 3.11 13.84 -0.87
N PRO A 148 1.94 13.47 -0.30
CA PRO A 148 0.79 14.36 -0.22
C PRO A 148 0.92 15.37 0.93
N TYR A 149 1.95 15.25 1.77
CA TYR A 149 2.23 16.18 2.87
C TYR A 149 3.23 17.25 2.46
N ASN A 150 4.34 16.86 1.83
CA ASN A 150 5.39 17.79 1.41
C ASN A 150 6.17 17.19 0.23
N THR A 151 6.02 17.78 -0.96
CA THR A 151 6.67 17.32 -2.19
C THR A 151 8.19 17.48 -2.22
N ASN A 152 8.80 18.12 -1.22
CA ASN A 152 10.24 18.18 -1.07
C ASN A 152 10.84 16.94 -0.39
N TYR A 153 10.00 16.01 0.05
CA TYR A 153 10.39 14.80 0.76
C TYR A 153 9.77 13.55 0.14
N LEU A 154 10.44 12.43 0.32
CA LEU A 154 9.97 11.13 -0.14
C LEU A 154 8.74 10.66 0.66
N ALA A 155 7.87 9.89 0.02
CA ALA A 155 6.68 9.34 0.65
C ALA A 155 6.94 8.07 1.49
N ALA A 156 8.16 7.55 1.45
CA ALA A 156 8.60 6.36 2.19
C ALA A 156 10.13 6.31 2.26
N ALA A 157 10.70 5.32 2.97
CA ALA A 157 12.12 5.04 2.99
C ALA A 157 12.65 4.76 1.58
N TYR A 158 13.89 5.18 1.29
CA TYR A 158 14.41 5.15 -0.06
C TYR A 158 14.55 3.73 -0.61
N ALA A 159 15.13 2.82 0.15
CA ALA A 159 15.41 1.47 -0.35
C ALA A 159 14.39 0.41 0.08
N SER A 160 13.46 0.72 0.97
CA SER A 160 12.43 -0.23 1.41
C SER A 160 11.11 0.45 1.79
N GLY A 161 10.55 1.21 0.85
CA GLY A 161 9.26 1.86 0.97
C GLY A 161 8.29 1.42 -0.11
N SER A 162 8.39 0.18 -0.61
CA SER A 162 7.87 -0.19 -1.92
C SER A 162 6.35 -0.06 -2.07
N SER A 163 5.57 -0.02 -0.99
CA SER A 163 4.13 0.29 -1.05
C SER A 163 3.84 1.80 -1.02
N ASN A 164 4.75 2.64 -1.58
CA ASN A 164 4.63 4.09 -1.58
C ASN A 164 3.29 4.58 -2.16
N GLY A 165 2.86 4.03 -3.28
CA GLY A 165 1.57 4.37 -3.90
C GLY A 165 0.38 4.01 -3.02
N SER A 166 0.40 2.86 -2.32
CA SER A 166 -0.67 2.46 -1.38
C SER A 166 -0.77 3.46 -0.21
N GLY A 167 0.38 3.84 0.38
CA GLY A 167 0.41 4.84 1.44
C GLY A 167 -0.15 6.19 0.98
N VAL A 168 0.33 6.70 -0.15
CA VAL A 168 -0.10 8.00 -0.71
C VAL A 168 -1.59 7.98 -1.10
N ALA A 169 -2.06 6.95 -1.81
CA ALA A 169 -3.45 6.86 -2.25
C ALA A 169 -4.42 6.80 -1.06
N THR A 170 -4.09 6.03 -0.03
CA THR A 170 -4.90 5.91 1.20
C THR A 170 -4.91 7.23 1.97
N ALA A 171 -3.74 7.88 2.15
CA ALA A 171 -3.64 9.16 2.84
C ALA A 171 -4.40 10.28 2.11
N ALA A 172 -4.36 10.30 0.77
CA ALA A 172 -5.04 11.30 -0.07
C ALA A 172 -6.52 10.99 -0.34
N SER A 173 -7.09 9.97 0.30
CA SER A 173 -8.48 9.53 0.11
C SER A 173 -8.80 9.22 -1.37
N MET A 174 -7.88 8.53 -2.08
CA MET A 174 -8.14 7.97 -3.42
C MET A 174 -8.76 6.56 -3.33
N GLY A 175 -8.84 6.01 -2.15
CA GLY A 175 -9.56 4.86 -1.67
C GLY A 175 -9.76 4.99 -0.17
N VAL A 176 -10.64 4.19 0.41
CA VAL A 176 -10.89 4.19 1.86
C VAL A 176 -9.73 3.49 2.59
N PHE A 177 -9.22 2.42 1.99
CA PHE A 177 -8.04 1.69 2.46
C PHE A 177 -7.21 1.18 1.27
N GLY A 178 -5.98 0.78 1.54
CA GLY A 178 -5.06 0.25 0.55
C GLY A 178 -4.44 -1.08 0.98
N MET A 179 -4.12 -1.93 0.02
CA MET A 179 -3.38 -3.17 0.24
C MET A 179 -1.96 -2.99 -0.23
N GLY A 180 -1.03 -3.02 0.69
CA GLY A 180 0.41 -3.06 0.48
C GLY A 180 1.00 -4.43 0.76
N GLU A 181 2.30 -4.52 0.76
CA GLU A 181 3.07 -5.69 1.17
C GLU A 181 4.40 -5.27 1.77
N GLU A 182 5.08 -6.18 2.44
CA GLU A 182 6.36 -5.90 3.08
C GLU A 182 7.32 -7.08 2.97
N THR A 183 8.54 -6.80 2.54
CA THR A 183 9.68 -7.71 2.52
C THR A 183 10.73 -7.31 3.54
N VAL A 184 10.95 -6.02 3.73
CA VAL A 184 11.86 -5.40 4.72
C VAL A 184 11.09 -4.41 5.59
N SER A 185 10.70 -3.25 5.03
CA SER A 185 9.88 -2.24 5.70
C SER A 185 8.84 -1.60 4.76
N SER A 186 8.52 -2.29 3.66
CA SER A 186 7.71 -1.73 2.56
C SER A 186 6.24 -1.46 2.91
N GLY A 187 5.74 -1.97 4.02
CA GLY A 187 4.42 -1.64 4.57
C GLY A 187 4.51 -0.57 5.65
N ARG A 188 5.38 -0.77 6.65
CA ARG A 188 5.57 0.13 7.81
C ARG A 188 6.05 1.53 7.39
N SER A 189 7.05 1.60 6.49
CA SER A 189 7.63 2.87 6.06
C SER A 189 6.63 3.78 5.34
N PRO A 190 5.90 3.32 4.28
CA PRO A 190 4.88 4.16 3.67
C PRO A 190 3.77 4.56 4.65
N ALA A 191 3.34 3.67 5.54
CA ALA A 191 2.35 4.00 6.57
C ALA A 191 2.86 5.12 7.48
N SER A 192 4.09 5.02 7.97
CA SER A 192 4.75 6.03 8.79
C SER A 192 4.75 7.40 8.12
N ASN A 193 5.28 7.48 6.89
CA ASN A 193 5.45 8.74 6.17
C ASN A 193 4.15 9.27 5.52
N ASN A 194 3.03 8.55 5.67
CA ASN A 194 1.70 8.98 5.24
C ASN A 194 0.68 9.03 6.39
N GLY A 195 1.12 8.90 7.64
CA GLY A 195 0.27 9.02 8.83
C GLY A 195 -0.85 7.98 8.89
N LEU A 196 -0.53 6.73 8.53
CA LEU A 196 -1.49 5.62 8.45
C LEU A 196 -1.21 4.55 9.51
N CYS A 197 -2.19 3.66 9.67
CA CYS A 197 -2.03 2.39 10.35
C CYS A 197 -1.59 1.32 9.34
N ALA A 198 -0.63 0.47 9.76
CA ALA A 198 -0.21 -0.71 9.02
C ALA A 198 -0.09 -1.90 9.97
N TYR A 199 -0.55 -3.06 9.52
CA TYR A 199 -0.36 -4.30 10.24
C TYR A 199 0.50 -5.26 9.41
N THR A 200 1.63 -5.66 9.98
CA THR A 200 2.57 -6.61 9.39
C THR A 200 2.41 -7.93 10.15
N PRO A 201 1.79 -8.96 9.54
CA PRO A 201 1.40 -10.18 10.25
C PRO A 201 2.56 -11.14 10.51
N SER A 202 2.37 -12.05 11.46
CA SER A 202 3.13 -13.30 11.55
C SER A 202 2.96 -14.13 10.28
N ARG A 203 3.94 -14.99 9.98
CA ARG A 203 3.96 -15.84 8.78
C ARG A 203 2.67 -16.67 8.64
N GLY A 204 2.04 -16.62 7.46
CA GLY A 204 0.86 -17.41 7.14
C GLY A 204 -0.46 -16.97 7.75
N VAL A 205 -0.50 -15.87 8.53
CA VAL A 205 -1.75 -15.32 9.09
C VAL A 205 -2.63 -14.73 8.01
N ILE A 206 -2.04 -14.03 7.03
CA ILE A 206 -2.73 -13.57 5.81
C ILE A 206 -2.09 -14.29 4.62
N SER A 207 -2.90 -14.92 3.76
CA SER A 207 -2.38 -15.52 2.53
C SER A 207 -1.87 -14.47 1.57
N ILE A 208 -0.63 -14.67 1.07
CA ILE A 208 0.01 -13.80 0.08
C ILE A 208 -0.17 -14.33 -1.36
N ARG A 209 -0.91 -15.42 -1.55
CA ARG A 209 -1.12 -16.04 -2.85
C ARG A 209 -1.70 -15.04 -3.87
N GLY A 210 -1.06 -14.99 -5.03
CA GLY A 210 -1.41 -14.04 -6.11
C GLY A 210 -0.75 -12.67 -5.97
N ASN A 211 0.18 -12.51 -5.03
CA ASN A 211 1.08 -11.35 -5.01
C ASN A 211 2.39 -11.73 -5.70
N TRP A 212 2.96 -10.81 -6.48
CA TRP A 212 4.29 -10.99 -7.04
C TRP A 212 5.32 -11.01 -5.90
N PRO A 213 6.06 -12.12 -5.69
CA PRO A 213 7.04 -12.16 -4.61
C PRO A 213 8.30 -11.36 -4.95
N LEU A 214 8.88 -10.68 -3.95
CA LEU A 214 10.27 -10.25 -4.03
C LEU A 214 11.17 -11.31 -3.40
N PHE A 215 11.08 -11.50 -2.07
CA PHE A 215 11.76 -12.58 -1.37
C PHE A 215 10.71 -13.46 -0.66
N PRO A 216 10.39 -14.63 -1.23
CA PRO A 216 9.32 -15.49 -0.71
C PRO A 216 9.41 -15.83 0.78
N THR A 217 10.63 -15.86 1.34
CA THR A 217 10.89 -16.13 2.75
C THR A 217 10.52 -14.98 3.69
N ARG A 218 10.34 -13.75 3.15
CA ARG A 218 10.16 -12.51 3.93
C ARG A 218 8.82 -11.85 3.69
N ASP A 219 8.26 -12.01 2.48
CA ASP A 219 7.10 -11.27 1.99
C ASP A 219 5.83 -11.56 2.80
N VAL A 220 5.09 -10.50 3.11
CA VAL A 220 3.76 -10.55 3.73
C VAL A 220 2.85 -9.47 3.18
N VAL A 221 1.54 -9.74 3.20
CA VAL A 221 0.50 -8.75 2.95
C VAL A 221 0.47 -7.74 4.09
N VAL A 222 0.40 -6.44 3.75
CA VAL A 222 0.27 -5.35 4.74
C VAL A 222 -0.86 -4.42 4.35
N PRO A 223 -2.01 -4.46 5.04
CA PRO A 223 -3.08 -3.49 4.85
C PRO A 223 -2.68 -2.11 5.40
N HIS A 224 -3.12 -1.05 4.69
CA HIS A 224 -3.00 0.35 5.08
C HIS A 224 -4.38 0.95 5.33
N THR A 225 -4.61 1.50 6.51
CA THR A 225 -5.85 2.17 6.87
C THR A 225 -5.58 3.52 7.55
N ARG A 226 -6.60 4.37 7.64
CA ARG A 226 -6.47 5.65 8.36
C ARG A 226 -6.73 5.54 9.86
N SER A 227 -7.32 4.42 10.30
CA SER A 227 -7.58 4.11 11.71
C SER A 227 -7.45 2.63 12.00
N MET A 228 -7.27 2.29 13.27
CA MET A 228 -7.26 0.90 13.72
C MET A 228 -8.67 0.26 13.69
N ASP A 229 -9.74 1.05 13.80
CA ASP A 229 -11.10 0.54 13.61
C ASP A 229 -11.33 0.05 12.18
N ASP A 230 -10.86 0.79 11.17
CA ASP A 230 -10.87 0.34 9.78
C ASP A 230 -9.99 -0.89 9.57
N MET A 231 -8.82 -0.94 10.24
CA MET A 231 -7.93 -2.11 10.23
C MET A 231 -8.69 -3.34 10.72
N PHE A 232 -9.39 -3.26 11.85
CA PHE A 232 -10.14 -4.38 12.40
C PHE A 232 -11.25 -4.89 11.48
N ARG A 233 -12.00 -3.96 10.84
CA ARG A 233 -13.02 -4.33 9.85
C ARG A 233 -12.44 -5.03 8.63
N LEU A 234 -11.29 -4.57 8.16
CA LEU A 234 -10.60 -5.17 7.01
C LEU A 234 -10.03 -6.55 7.37
N LEU A 235 -9.43 -6.70 8.55
CA LEU A 235 -8.88 -7.97 9.02
C LEU A 235 -9.96 -9.05 9.20
N ASP A 236 -11.18 -8.68 9.58
CA ASP A 236 -12.31 -9.61 9.63
C ASP A 236 -12.58 -10.29 8.27
N VAL A 237 -12.19 -9.64 7.16
CA VAL A 237 -12.38 -10.12 5.79
C VAL A 237 -11.15 -10.88 5.28
N ILE A 238 -9.95 -10.30 5.42
CA ILE A 238 -8.75 -10.82 4.74
C ILE A 238 -7.99 -11.87 5.52
N VAL A 239 -8.18 -12.00 6.84
CA VAL A 239 -7.61 -13.08 7.65
C VAL A 239 -8.53 -14.28 7.59
N ALA A 240 -8.38 -15.06 6.56
CA ALA A 240 -9.22 -16.23 6.25
C ALA A 240 -8.34 -17.42 5.83
N ASN A 241 -8.90 -18.63 5.99
CA ASN A 241 -8.22 -19.82 5.50
C ASN A 241 -8.26 -19.87 3.97
N ASP A 242 -7.09 -19.92 3.37
CA ASP A 242 -6.94 -20.19 1.94
C ASP A 242 -6.63 -21.68 1.75
N PRO A 243 -7.46 -22.46 1.05
CA PRO A 243 -7.22 -23.87 0.84
C PRO A 243 -6.05 -24.16 -0.12
N GLU A 244 -5.72 -23.19 -0.99
CA GLU A 244 -4.60 -23.30 -1.92
C GLU A 244 -3.33 -22.73 -1.28
N THR A 245 -2.20 -23.40 -1.49
CA THR A 245 -0.90 -22.99 -0.93
C THR A 245 0.14 -22.63 -1.99
N THR A 246 -0.07 -23.04 -3.24
CA THR A 246 0.83 -22.70 -4.34
C THR A 246 0.90 -21.18 -4.51
N GLY A 247 2.10 -20.62 -4.60
CA GLY A 247 2.31 -19.17 -4.63
C GLY A 247 2.32 -18.48 -3.25
N ASP A 248 2.25 -19.25 -2.18
CA ASP A 248 2.46 -18.76 -0.81
C ASP A 248 3.55 -19.61 -0.14
N PHE A 249 4.76 -19.13 -0.15
CA PHE A 249 5.96 -19.88 0.25
C PHE A 249 5.82 -20.53 1.64
N TRP A 250 5.47 -19.73 2.65
CA TRP A 250 5.42 -20.22 4.03
C TRP A 250 4.31 -21.23 4.27
N ARG A 251 3.18 -21.10 3.60
CA ARG A 251 2.07 -22.05 3.70
C ARG A 251 2.30 -23.30 2.84
N HIS A 252 3.12 -23.18 1.78
CA HIS A 252 3.43 -24.29 0.87
C HIS A 252 4.53 -25.20 1.41
N GLN A 253 5.60 -24.65 2.00
CA GLN A 253 6.73 -25.41 2.53
C GLN A 253 6.28 -26.34 3.68
N LYS A 254 7.05 -27.42 3.94
CA LYS A 254 6.71 -28.47 4.94
C LYS A 254 7.73 -28.57 6.08
N ALA A 255 8.82 -27.80 6.05
CA ALA A 255 9.89 -27.87 7.03
C ALA A 255 9.49 -27.26 8.39
N VAL A 256 8.70 -26.18 8.35
CA VAL A 256 8.21 -25.44 9.51
C VAL A 256 6.68 -25.47 9.50
N PRO A 257 6.02 -26.08 10.49
CA PRO A 257 4.56 -26.05 10.58
C PRO A 257 4.08 -24.66 11.00
N LEU A 258 3.05 -24.14 10.33
CA LEU A 258 2.40 -22.87 10.69
C LEU A 258 0.99 -23.13 11.26
N PRO A 259 0.52 -22.28 12.18
CA PRO A 259 -0.88 -22.33 12.60
C PRO A 259 -1.80 -21.89 11.44
N ALA A 260 -2.99 -22.44 11.38
CA ALA A 260 -4.00 -21.99 10.43
C ALA A 260 -4.50 -20.57 10.83
N ALA A 261 -4.77 -19.71 9.83
CA ALA A 261 -5.27 -18.36 10.06
C ALA A 261 -6.49 -18.32 11.00
N SER A 262 -7.40 -19.28 10.86
CA SER A 262 -8.59 -19.42 11.72
C SER A 262 -8.29 -19.75 13.20
N THR A 263 -7.08 -20.19 13.54
CA THR A 263 -6.67 -20.46 14.92
C THR A 263 -5.96 -19.28 15.57
N VAL A 264 -5.46 -18.34 14.76
CA VAL A 264 -4.76 -17.12 15.21
C VAL A 264 -5.75 -15.96 15.35
N ARG A 265 -6.65 -15.79 14.37
CA ARG A 265 -7.62 -14.70 14.40
C ARG A 265 -8.63 -14.80 15.55
N PRO A 266 -9.08 -13.68 16.13
CA PRO A 266 -10.23 -13.67 17.03
C PRO A 266 -11.53 -13.97 16.28
N GLU A 267 -12.63 -14.19 16.98
CA GLU A 267 -13.96 -14.31 16.37
C GLU A 267 -14.31 -13.04 15.56
N ARG A 268 -14.03 -11.86 16.15
CA ARG A 268 -14.12 -10.55 15.51
C ARG A 268 -12.98 -9.66 16.00
N TYR A 269 -12.30 -9.01 15.10
CA TYR A 269 -11.19 -8.11 15.44
C TYR A 269 -11.63 -6.89 16.27
N ALA A 270 -12.85 -6.40 16.10
CA ALA A 270 -13.41 -5.35 16.95
C ALA A 270 -13.44 -5.72 18.46
N GLY A 271 -13.38 -7.00 18.82
CA GLY A 271 -13.23 -7.46 20.19
C GLY A 271 -11.86 -7.17 20.82
N LEU A 272 -10.87 -6.74 20.03
CA LEU A 272 -9.54 -6.33 20.50
C LEU A 272 -9.49 -4.84 20.90
N ALA A 273 -10.56 -4.09 20.68
CA ALA A 273 -10.69 -2.68 21.04
C ALA A 273 -10.85 -2.53 22.57
N ASP A 274 -9.71 -2.49 23.26
CA ASP A 274 -9.64 -2.37 24.72
C ASP A 274 -8.77 -1.17 25.11
N PRO A 275 -9.35 -0.08 25.67
CA PRO A 275 -8.59 1.09 26.12
C PRO A 275 -7.53 0.75 27.19
N GLU A 276 -7.68 -0.35 27.91
CA GLU A 276 -6.76 -0.77 28.96
C GLU A 276 -5.66 -1.73 28.44
N ALA A 277 -5.60 -2.00 27.13
CA ALA A 277 -4.65 -2.96 26.54
C ALA A 277 -3.16 -2.61 26.82
N LEU A 278 -2.84 -1.36 27.09
CA LEU A 278 -1.50 -0.88 27.44
C LEU A 278 -1.25 -0.83 28.96
N ALA A 279 -2.28 -0.96 29.79
CA ALA A 279 -2.13 -0.86 31.24
C ALA A 279 -1.29 -2.03 31.79
N GLY A 280 -0.25 -1.68 32.57
CA GLY A 280 0.68 -2.65 33.17
C GLY A 280 1.65 -3.30 32.18
N LYS A 281 1.63 -2.93 30.88
CA LYS A 281 2.55 -3.42 29.88
C LYS A 281 3.94 -2.80 30.03
N ARG A 282 4.96 -3.57 29.69
CA ARG A 282 6.36 -3.14 29.76
C ARG A 282 7.03 -3.29 28.39
N PHE A 283 7.45 -2.18 27.82
CA PHE A 283 8.05 -2.15 26.48
C PHE A 283 9.52 -1.76 26.51
N GLY A 284 10.32 -2.46 25.71
CA GLY A 284 11.67 -2.04 25.37
C GLY A 284 11.66 -1.01 24.23
N VAL A 285 12.45 0.04 24.33
CA VAL A 285 12.78 0.92 23.22
C VAL A 285 14.27 0.84 22.91
N PRO A 286 14.66 0.45 21.67
CA PRO A 286 16.06 0.35 21.31
C PRO A 286 16.77 1.71 21.35
N ARG A 287 17.88 1.81 22.11
CA ARG A 287 18.70 3.04 22.21
C ARG A 287 19.21 3.51 20.86
N MET A 288 19.54 2.55 19.96
CA MET A 288 20.00 2.86 18.60
C MET A 288 19.01 3.77 17.86
N TYR A 289 17.71 3.52 17.95
CA TYR A 289 16.67 4.31 17.26
C TYR A 289 16.40 5.66 17.93
N LEU A 290 16.97 5.90 19.09
CA LEU A 290 16.93 7.21 19.77
C LEU A 290 18.24 8.00 19.57
N GLY A 291 19.21 7.47 18.79
CA GLY A 291 20.51 8.10 18.58
C GLY A 291 21.41 8.04 19.80
N GLN A 292 21.20 7.08 20.70
CA GLN A 292 21.93 6.94 21.96
C GLN A 292 22.95 5.80 21.94
N ASP A 293 23.11 5.14 20.78
CA ASP A 293 24.08 4.06 20.60
C ASP A 293 25.32 4.55 19.86
N ALA A 294 26.52 4.32 20.44
CA ALA A 294 27.78 4.73 19.84
C ALA A 294 28.29 3.72 18.79
N THR A 295 27.86 2.46 18.89
CA THR A 295 28.23 1.37 17.97
C THR A 295 27.43 1.46 16.68
N PHE A 296 26.14 1.83 16.80
CA PHE A 296 25.20 1.99 15.68
C PHE A 296 24.70 3.44 15.61
N PRO A 297 25.47 4.37 15.03
CA PRO A 297 25.24 5.81 15.14
C PRO A 297 24.09 6.28 14.22
N ILE A 298 22.87 5.85 14.49
CA ILE A 298 21.66 6.43 13.87
C ILE A 298 21.49 7.87 14.36
N LYS A 299 21.16 8.78 13.45
CA LYS A 299 20.95 10.20 13.75
C LYS A 299 19.50 10.59 13.51
N PRO A 300 18.60 10.37 14.48
CA PRO A 300 17.20 10.76 14.33
C PRO A 300 17.07 12.28 14.17
N ARG A 301 16.08 12.71 13.40
CA ARG A 301 15.71 14.13 13.29
C ARG A 301 15.21 14.63 14.65
N PRO A 302 15.60 15.84 15.09
CA PRO A 302 15.14 16.37 16.40
C PRO A 302 13.62 16.39 16.56
N SER A 303 12.87 16.63 15.49
CA SER A 303 11.39 16.60 15.52
C SER A 303 10.83 15.19 15.69
N VAL A 304 11.51 14.15 15.20
CA VAL A 304 11.15 12.75 15.48
C VAL A 304 11.35 12.44 16.97
N LEU A 305 12.48 12.83 17.55
CA LEU A 305 12.73 12.65 18.99
C LEU A 305 11.70 13.41 19.85
N LYS A 306 11.30 14.61 19.44
CA LYS A 306 10.25 15.36 20.13
C LYS A 306 8.90 14.65 20.10
N LEU A 307 8.53 14.06 18.97
CA LEU A 307 7.32 13.24 18.84
C LEU A 307 7.41 11.94 19.65
N TRP A 308 8.59 11.33 19.68
CA TRP A 308 8.85 10.17 20.53
C TRP A 308 8.62 10.49 22.02
N GLU A 309 9.15 11.59 22.54
CA GLU A 309 8.95 11.98 23.94
C GLU A 309 7.45 12.19 24.26
N ALA A 310 6.70 12.77 23.33
CA ALA A 310 5.25 12.90 23.49
C ALA A 310 4.53 11.54 23.45
N ALA A 311 4.96 10.63 22.56
CA ALA A 311 4.43 9.27 22.49
C ALA A 311 4.75 8.46 23.76
N ARG A 312 5.98 8.57 24.28
CA ARG A 312 6.37 7.96 25.56
C ARG A 312 5.51 8.45 26.72
N ALA A 313 5.31 9.77 26.83
CA ALA A 313 4.47 10.34 27.88
C ALA A 313 3.00 9.84 27.78
N ARG A 314 2.48 9.66 26.55
CA ARG A 314 1.15 9.07 26.31
C ARG A 314 1.10 7.61 26.75
N LEU A 315 2.08 6.78 26.38
CA LEU A 315 2.17 5.38 26.80
C LEU A 315 2.20 5.24 28.32
N GLU A 316 3.01 6.07 29.00
CA GLU A 316 3.10 6.09 30.46
C GLU A 316 1.77 6.55 31.11
N ALA A 317 1.08 7.50 30.50
CA ALA A 317 -0.25 7.94 30.96
C ALA A 317 -1.33 6.84 30.76
N LEU A 318 -1.16 5.95 29.80
CA LEU A 318 -2.00 4.76 29.58
C LEU A 318 -1.58 3.56 30.46
N GLY A 319 -0.65 3.77 31.39
CA GLY A 319 -0.23 2.78 32.37
C GLY A 319 0.86 1.83 31.90
N ALA A 320 1.47 2.08 30.74
CA ALA A 320 2.62 1.31 30.27
C ALA A 320 3.92 1.77 30.95
N THR A 321 4.91 0.88 30.99
CA THR A 321 6.30 1.19 31.37
C THR A 321 7.17 1.11 30.13
N VAL A 322 7.97 2.16 29.86
CA VAL A 322 8.89 2.22 28.74
C VAL A 322 10.34 2.24 29.25
N VAL A 323 11.16 1.29 28.81
CA VAL A 323 12.57 1.17 29.21
C VAL A 323 13.48 1.17 27.99
N GLU A 324 14.60 1.88 28.07
CA GLU A 324 15.60 1.89 27.02
C GLU A 324 16.47 0.64 27.11
N VAL A 325 16.64 -0.03 25.97
CA VAL A 325 17.34 -1.33 25.87
C VAL A 325 18.34 -1.31 24.72
N ASP A 326 19.33 -2.20 24.78
CA ASP A 326 20.11 -2.58 23.61
C ASP A 326 19.29 -3.56 22.78
N PHE A 327 19.54 -3.68 21.48
CA PHE A 327 18.71 -4.52 20.59
C PHE A 327 19.58 -5.54 19.84
N PRO A 328 20.04 -6.59 20.53
CA PRO A 328 21.02 -7.54 20.02
C PRO A 328 20.56 -8.23 18.73
N MET A 329 19.25 -8.43 18.55
CA MET A 329 18.72 -9.00 17.30
C MET A 329 19.17 -8.19 16.06
N ILE A 330 19.11 -6.87 16.12
CA ILE A 330 19.53 -6.01 14.99
C ILE A 330 21.05 -5.90 14.95
N GLU A 331 21.69 -5.77 16.11
CA GLU A 331 23.14 -5.65 16.24
C GLU A 331 23.87 -6.87 15.68
N GLU A 332 23.35 -8.06 15.96
CA GLU A 332 23.91 -9.33 15.48
C GLU A 332 23.49 -9.66 14.05
N TYR A 333 22.35 -9.13 13.59
CA TYR A 333 21.86 -9.42 12.23
C TYR A 333 22.64 -8.63 11.16
N GLU A 334 22.73 -7.33 11.28
CA GLU A 334 23.21 -6.47 10.19
C GLU A 334 23.95 -5.20 10.67
N GLY A 335 24.10 -5.02 11.97
CA GLY A 335 24.71 -3.79 12.49
C GLY A 335 23.96 -2.50 12.11
N ASP A 336 22.76 -2.61 11.57
CA ASP A 336 21.91 -1.52 11.08
C ASP A 336 22.66 -0.50 10.21
N THR A 337 23.60 -1.01 9.42
CA THR A 337 24.45 -0.22 8.51
C THR A 337 24.25 -0.74 7.09
N PRO A 338 23.94 0.10 6.10
CA PRO A 338 23.91 -0.31 4.70
C PRO A 338 25.24 -0.98 4.30
N GLY A 339 25.18 -2.20 3.77
CA GLY A 339 26.35 -3.00 3.45
C GLY A 339 27.10 -3.58 4.66
N GLY A 340 26.51 -3.53 5.87
CA GLY A 340 27.04 -4.18 7.06
C GLY A 340 26.93 -5.70 7.04
N GLU A 341 27.46 -6.35 8.06
CA GLU A 341 27.34 -7.80 8.23
C GLU A 341 25.86 -8.23 8.31
N GLN A 342 25.54 -9.32 7.62
CA GLN A 342 24.21 -9.94 7.66
C GLN A 342 24.33 -11.33 8.29
N LEU A 343 23.19 -11.96 8.59
CA LEU A 343 23.15 -13.31 9.19
C LEU A 343 24.06 -14.32 8.49
N GLY A 344 24.25 -14.20 7.19
CA GLY A 344 25.13 -15.07 6.42
C GLY A 344 26.60 -14.94 6.82
N SER A 345 27.08 -13.72 7.09
CA SER A 345 28.46 -13.47 7.53
C SER A 345 28.68 -13.81 9.00
N LEU A 346 27.66 -13.76 9.83
CA LEU A 346 27.73 -14.11 11.26
C LEU A 346 27.79 -15.62 11.52
N GLY A 347 27.55 -16.47 10.51
CA GLY A 347 27.60 -17.92 10.63
C GLY A 347 26.49 -18.55 11.48
N VAL A 348 25.41 -17.82 11.74
CA VAL A 348 24.24 -18.31 12.52
C VAL A 348 23.24 -19.12 11.65
N LEU A 349 23.36 -19.02 10.33
CA LEU A 349 22.59 -19.80 9.37
C LEU A 349 23.44 -20.93 8.74
N PRO A 350 22.84 -21.99 8.21
CA PRO A 350 23.58 -22.99 7.44
C PRO A 350 24.39 -22.34 6.32
N GLU A 351 25.59 -22.91 6.06
CA GLU A 351 26.45 -22.47 4.95
C GLU A 351 25.67 -22.48 3.62
N GLY A 352 25.76 -21.39 2.85
CA GLY A 352 25.07 -21.22 1.57
C GLY A 352 23.57 -20.87 1.67
N TRP A 353 23.02 -20.66 2.89
CA TRP A 353 21.60 -20.33 3.02
C TRP A 353 21.24 -19.00 2.35
N MET A 354 22.05 -17.98 2.53
CA MET A 354 21.78 -16.66 1.92
C MET A 354 21.81 -16.74 0.40
N ASP A 355 22.77 -17.48 -0.17
CA ASP A 355 22.83 -17.70 -1.61
C ASP A 355 21.59 -18.44 -2.10
N LEU A 356 21.16 -19.48 -1.40
CA LEU A 356 19.94 -20.23 -1.69
C LEU A 356 18.70 -19.32 -1.67
N GLU A 357 18.59 -18.44 -0.68
CA GLU A 357 17.46 -17.51 -0.52
C GLU A 357 17.42 -16.47 -1.65
N PHE A 358 18.55 -15.83 -1.93
CA PHE A 358 18.65 -14.75 -2.90
C PHE A 358 18.67 -15.22 -4.35
N ASN A 359 18.92 -16.50 -4.60
CA ASN A 359 19.01 -17.06 -5.96
C ASN A 359 17.88 -18.07 -6.23
N GLU A 360 18.02 -19.32 -5.75
CA GLU A 360 17.11 -20.41 -6.13
C GLU A 360 15.69 -20.22 -5.62
N ILE A 361 15.51 -19.79 -4.37
CA ILE A 361 14.18 -19.59 -3.79
C ILE A 361 13.50 -18.39 -4.49
N LEU A 362 14.24 -17.30 -4.73
CA LEU A 362 13.74 -16.14 -5.46
C LEU A 362 13.34 -16.54 -6.90
N ALA A 363 14.24 -17.16 -7.65
CA ALA A 363 13.98 -17.57 -9.04
C ALA A 363 12.78 -18.54 -9.14
N HIS A 364 12.70 -19.50 -8.22
CA HIS A 364 11.58 -20.44 -8.16
C HIS A 364 10.26 -19.72 -7.83
N GLY A 365 10.27 -18.76 -6.91
CA GLY A 365 9.09 -17.95 -6.57
C GLY A 365 8.58 -17.16 -7.78
N TRP A 366 9.47 -16.52 -8.52
CA TRP A 366 9.12 -15.74 -9.72
C TRP A 366 8.62 -16.60 -10.87
N ASP A 367 9.30 -17.73 -11.16
CA ASP A 367 8.83 -18.66 -12.21
C ASP A 367 7.48 -19.31 -11.82
N THR A 368 7.28 -19.64 -10.55
CA THR A 368 5.99 -20.14 -10.05
C THR A 368 4.89 -19.12 -10.27
N PHE A 369 5.11 -17.85 -9.93
CA PHE A 369 4.13 -16.79 -10.15
C PHE A 369 3.73 -16.67 -11.62
N LEU A 370 4.71 -16.64 -12.54
CA LEU A 370 4.45 -16.55 -13.98
C LEU A 370 3.69 -17.78 -14.51
N ARG A 371 4.05 -18.99 -14.05
CA ARG A 371 3.38 -20.24 -14.46
C ARG A 371 1.94 -20.31 -13.95
N GLU A 372 1.72 -19.95 -12.68
CA GLU A 372 0.37 -19.92 -12.09
C GLU A 372 -0.50 -18.86 -12.77
N ASN A 373 0.04 -17.68 -13.08
CA ASN A 373 -0.67 -16.67 -13.86
C ASN A 373 -0.98 -17.13 -15.28
N ASN A 374 -0.05 -17.86 -15.91
CA ASN A 374 -0.20 -18.49 -17.23
C ASN A 374 -0.66 -17.52 -18.34
N ASP A 375 -0.11 -16.31 -18.36
CA ASP A 375 -0.34 -15.36 -19.46
C ASP A 375 0.25 -15.92 -20.76
N PRO A 376 -0.50 -15.96 -21.88
CA PRO A 376 -0.01 -16.54 -23.13
C PRO A 376 1.19 -15.81 -23.74
N ALA A 377 1.41 -14.53 -23.38
CA ALA A 377 2.54 -13.75 -23.87
C ALA A 377 3.81 -13.95 -23.03
N LEU A 378 3.64 -14.16 -21.70
CA LEU A 378 4.77 -14.33 -20.77
C LEU A 378 4.36 -15.20 -19.58
N ASN A 379 4.79 -16.46 -19.54
CA ASN A 379 4.48 -17.40 -18.46
C ASN A 379 5.69 -18.19 -17.95
N ARG A 380 6.91 -17.78 -18.33
CA ARG A 380 8.17 -18.41 -17.92
C ARG A 380 9.19 -17.33 -17.59
N LEU A 381 9.94 -17.54 -16.52
CA LEU A 381 11.00 -16.61 -16.15
C LEU A 381 12.16 -16.61 -17.15
N GLU A 382 12.44 -17.74 -17.79
CA GLU A 382 13.46 -17.88 -18.81
C GLU A 382 13.26 -17.00 -20.07
N ASP A 383 12.02 -16.54 -20.30
CA ASP A 383 11.65 -15.70 -21.44
C ASP A 383 11.75 -14.19 -21.13
N VAL A 384 12.13 -13.81 -19.91
CA VAL A 384 12.16 -12.41 -19.46
C VAL A 384 13.45 -11.71 -19.90
N GLU A 385 13.32 -10.49 -20.45
CA GLU A 385 14.46 -9.61 -20.73
C GLU A 385 14.99 -9.01 -19.42
N HIS A 386 16.06 -9.57 -18.88
CA HIS A 386 16.57 -9.24 -17.54
C HIS A 386 16.94 -7.77 -17.36
N LEU A 387 17.45 -7.08 -18.41
CA LEU A 387 17.78 -5.65 -18.37
C LEU A 387 16.55 -4.73 -18.22
N GLN A 388 15.35 -5.25 -18.49
CA GLN A 388 14.09 -4.53 -18.31
C GLN A 388 13.45 -4.77 -16.94
N ILE A 389 14.02 -5.64 -16.09
CA ILE A 389 13.43 -5.92 -14.77
C ILE A 389 13.53 -4.70 -13.86
N PHE A 390 14.74 -4.12 -13.72
CA PHE A 390 14.98 -2.95 -12.88
C PHE A 390 15.96 -1.96 -13.53
N PRO A 391 15.60 -1.32 -14.65
CA PRO A 391 16.48 -0.36 -15.30
C PRO A 391 16.57 0.95 -14.51
N ALA A 392 17.78 1.48 -14.37
CA ALA A 392 17.98 2.82 -13.83
C ALA A 392 17.42 3.88 -14.80
N PRO A 393 16.61 4.86 -14.35
CA PRO A 393 16.12 5.94 -15.18
C PRO A 393 17.27 6.80 -15.72
N ALA A 394 17.14 7.26 -16.98
CA ALA A 394 18.14 8.13 -17.58
C ALA A 394 18.36 9.38 -16.71
N GLY A 395 19.63 9.62 -16.31
CA GLY A 395 20.08 10.76 -15.49
C GLY A 395 19.88 10.61 -13.99
N SER A 396 19.47 9.46 -13.49
CA SER A 396 19.64 9.13 -12.08
C SER A 396 21.12 9.00 -11.73
N LEU A 397 21.46 9.14 -10.45
CA LEU A 397 22.78 8.82 -9.93
C LEU A 397 23.02 7.32 -10.09
N PRO A 398 24.02 6.87 -10.89
CA PRO A 398 24.18 5.45 -11.22
C PRO A 398 24.35 4.59 -9.96
N ASP A 399 25.19 5.02 -9.03
CA ASP A 399 25.51 4.37 -7.76
C ASP A 399 24.37 4.38 -6.73
N ARG A 400 23.23 4.99 -7.05
CA ARG A 400 22.04 5.09 -6.18
C ARG A 400 20.85 4.29 -6.67
N TYR A 401 20.92 3.81 -7.88
CA TYR A 401 20.03 2.76 -8.41
C TYR A 401 20.71 1.41 -8.40
N GLU A 402 22.03 1.42 -8.47
CA GLU A 402 22.92 0.28 -8.31
C GLU A 402 23.50 0.27 -6.90
N GLU A 403 22.70 0.16 -5.89
CA GLU A 403 23.19 -0.10 -4.55
C GLU A 403 23.91 -1.44 -4.47
N VAL A 404 23.66 -2.23 -5.44
CA VAL A 404 24.30 -3.48 -5.73
C VAL A 404 24.98 -3.26 -7.07
N GLU A 405 26.29 -3.15 -7.11
CA GLU A 405 27.10 -3.26 -8.34
C GLU A 405 26.69 -4.47 -9.22
N ASP A 406 25.73 -5.25 -8.72
CA ASP A 406 25.28 -6.54 -9.22
C ASP A 406 23.79 -6.65 -9.55
N TYR A 407 22.97 -5.59 -9.54
CA TYR A 407 21.54 -5.74 -9.89
C TYR A 407 21.35 -6.33 -11.29
N GLU A 408 22.05 -5.83 -12.29
CA GLU A 408 22.02 -6.40 -13.64
C GLU A 408 22.49 -7.85 -13.63
N ASN A 409 23.55 -8.17 -12.88
CA ASN A 409 24.07 -9.52 -12.76
C ASN A 409 23.09 -10.43 -12.02
N ARG A 410 22.51 -9.98 -10.90
CA ARG A 410 21.52 -10.77 -10.15
C ARG A 410 20.32 -11.13 -11.00
N TYR A 411 19.69 -10.19 -11.66
CA TYR A 411 18.52 -10.48 -12.50
C TYR A 411 18.87 -11.35 -13.71
N ARG A 412 20.03 -11.12 -14.31
CA ARG A 412 20.56 -12.02 -15.36
C ARG A 412 20.72 -13.44 -14.84
N ASP A 413 21.30 -13.60 -13.65
CA ASP A 413 21.60 -14.92 -13.09
C ASP A 413 20.31 -15.63 -12.67
N VAL A 414 19.32 -14.92 -12.14
CA VAL A 414 17.97 -15.43 -11.82
C VAL A 414 17.26 -15.93 -13.08
N VAL A 415 17.25 -15.13 -14.17
CA VAL A 415 16.65 -15.54 -15.47
C VAL A 415 17.41 -16.72 -16.08
N LYS A 416 18.75 -16.69 -16.04
CA LYS A 416 19.59 -17.79 -16.53
C LYS A 416 19.34 -19.08 -15.76
N MET A 417 19.18 -19.01 -14.45
CA MET A 417 18.89 -20.16 -13.59
C MET A 417 17.56 -20.82 -14.00
N ALA A 418 16.55 -20.00 -14.34
CA ALA A 418 15.29 -20.52 -14.88
C ALA A 418 15.47 -21.25 -16.21
N ALA A 419 16.32 -20.73 -17.10
CA ALA A 419 16.64 -21.37 -18.39
C ALA A 419 17.44 -22.66 -18.24
N ASP A 420 18.33 -22.75 -17.25
CA ASP A 420 19.10 -23.96 -16.92
C ASP A 420 18.26 -25.05 -16.22
N GLY A 421 17.06 -24.69 -15.73
CA GLY A 421 16.11 -25.56 -15.04
C GLY A 421 16.14 -25.40 -13.52
N LEU A 422 15.06 -24.87 -12.95
CA LEU A 422 14.93 -24.64 -11.51
C LEU A 422 14.60 -25.95 -10.78
N PRO A 423 15.42 -26.36 -9.80
CA PRO A 423 15.05 -27.43 -8.90
C PRO A 423 13.94 -27.00 -7.94
N ASP A 424 13.17 -27.96 -7.42
CA ASP A 424 12.28 -27.68 -6.28
C ASP A 424 13.14 -27.27 -5.06
N PRO A 425 12.99 -26.06 -4.50
CA PRO A 425 13.78 -25.60 -3.38
C PRO A 425 13.74 -26.56 -2.18
N ALA A 426 12.61 -27.25 -1.96
CA ALA A 426 12.46 -28.22 -0.89
C ALA A 426 13.40 -29.43 -1.00
N MET A 427 13.95 -29.69 -2.20
CA MET A 427 14.91 -30.75 -2.47
C MET A 427 16.37 -30.30 -2.36
N LEU A 428 16.61 -28.99 -2.18
CA LEU A 428 17.95 -28.44 -2.08
C LEU A 428 18.57 -28.68 -0.69
N PRO A 429 19.89 -28.97 -0.64
CA PRO A 429 20.59 -29.11 0.64
C PRO A 429 20.46 -27.83 1.49
N GLY A 430 20.19 -27.99 2.77
CA GLY A 430 20.07 -26.86 3.69
C GLY A 430 18.71 -26.17 3.75
N PHE A 431 17.82 -26.36 2.75
CA PHE A 431 16.53 -25.67 2.71
C PHE A 431 15.72 -25.76 4.01
N GLY A 432 15.36 -26.98 4.42
CA GLY A 432 14.58 -27.17 5.64
C GLY A 432 15.35 -26.83 6.93
N GLN A 433 16.67 -26.89 6.90
CA GLN A 433 17.51 -26.50 8.03
C GLN A 433 17.54 -24.97 8.19
N GLY A 434 17.69 -24.22 7.08
CA GLY A 434 17.67 -22.77 7.10
C GLY A 434 16.33 -22.20 7.59
N LEU A 435 15.20 -22.73 7.10
CA LEU A 435 13.88 -22.29 7.59
C LEU A 435 13.71 -22.53 9.09
N LYS A 436 14.18 -23.67 9.61
CA LYS A 436 14.15 -23.97 11.05
C LYS A 436 15.13 -23.08 11.84
N ALA A 437 16.29 -22.76 11.25
CA ALA A 437 17.24 -21.86 11.87
C ALA A 437 16.66 -20.45 12.06
N LEU A 438 15.94 -19.92 11.05
CA LEU A 438 15.24 -18.63 11.18
C LEU A 438 14.23 -18.62 12.35
N GLU A 439 13.47 -19.71 12.53
CA GLU A 439 12.54 -19.83 13.65
C GLU A 439 13.27 -19.91 15.01
N THR A 440 14.39 -20.65 15.06
CA THR A 440 15.22 -20.77 16.26
C THR A 440 15.84 -19.41 16.61
N LEU A 441 16.42 -18.72 15.64
CA LEU A 441 17.04 -17.41 15.84
C LEU A 441 16.02 -16.34 16.29
N ARG A 442 14.79 -16.35 15.70
CA ARG A 442 13.73 -15.47 16.21
C ARG A 442 13.49 -15.73 17.70
N LYS A 443 13.37 -17.00 18.08
CA LYS A 443 13.12 -17.36 19.47
C LYS A 443 14.26 -16.92 20.37
N GLU A 444 15.51 -17.23 20.03
CA GLU A 444 16.68 -16.94 20.85
C GLU A 444 17.01 -15.44 20.92
N LEU A 445 17.04 -14.75 19.77
CA LEU A 445 17.47 -13.35 19.69
C LEU A 445 16.35 -12.35 20.02
N PHE A 446 15.08 -12.78 20.02
CA PHE A 446 13.97 -11.86 20.27
C PHE A 446 13.04 -12.33 21.39
N GLU A 447 12.45 -13.52 21.29
CA GLU A 447 11.41 -13.93 22.24
C GLU A 447 11.97 -14.29 23.62
N ASP A 448 13.12 -14.99 23.67
CA ASP A 448 13.82 -15.30 24.93
C ASP A 448 14.43 -14.03 25.53
N TRP A 449 14.98 -13.13 24.69
CA TRP A 449 15.47 -11.82 25.11
C TRP A 449 14.37 -10.93 25.73
N LEU A 450 13.16 -10.90 25.12
CA LEU A 450 12.00 -10.22 25.73
C LEU A 450 11.69 -10.80 27.13
N THR A 451 11.70 -12.13 27.24
CA THR A 451 11.42 -12.85 28.49
C THR A 451 12.49 -12.53 29.56
N GLU A 452 13.78 -12.53 29.19
CA GLU A 452 14.88 -12.23 30.12
C GLU A 452 14.81 -10.80 30.69
N LEU A 453 14.32 -9.85 29.89
CA LEU A 453 14.18 -8.45 30.32
C LEU A 453 12.78 -8.14 30.90
N ASP A 454 11.90 -9.14 31.04
CA ASP A 454 10.52 -8.95 31.48
C ASP A 454 9.78 -7.90 30.62
N LEU A 455 9.85 -8.04 29.30
CA LEU A 455 9.22 -7.17 28.31
C LEU A 455 8.05 -7.86 27.64
N ASP A 456 6.93 -7.14 27.47
CA ASP A 456 5.79 -7.59 26.66
C ASP A 456 6.09 -7.47 25.15
N GLY A 457 6.90 -6.50 24.74
CA GLY A 457 7.29 -6.24 23.37
C GLY A 457 8.27 -5.09 23.24
N VAL A 458 8.56 -4.70 22.00
CA VAL A 458 9.37 -3.51 21.69
C VAL A 458 8.53 -2.49 20.96
N LEU A 459 8.91 -1.21 21.10
CA LEU A 459 8.32 -0.11 20.34
C LEU A 459 9.38 0.93 19.98
N PHE A 460 9.19 1.59 18.84
CA PHE A 460 10.15 2.58 18.35
C PHE A 460 9.51 3.48 17.27
N PRO A 461 10.04 4.71 17.06
CA PRO A 461 9.71 5.50 15.88
C PRO A 461 9.96 4.67 14.62
N ALA A 462 8.96 4.57 13.74
CA ALA A 462 9.09 3.73 12.54
C ALA A 462 10.22 4.19 11.61
N ASN A 463 10.47 5.51 11.54
CA ASN A 463 11.57 6.11 10.78
C ASN A 463 12.33 7.11 11.65
N SER A 464 13.64 7.21 11.45
CA SER A 464 14.47 8.20 12.14
C SER A 464 14.49 9.56 11.44
N ASP A 465 14.20 9.59 10.13
CA ASP A 465 14.04 10.79 9.30
C ASP A 465 13.34 10.45 7.99
N VAL A 466 13.24 11.42 7.07
CA VAL A 466 12.69 11.25 5.72
C VAL A 466 13.69 11.76 4.70
N GLY A 467 13.92 11.00 3.63
CA GLY A 467 14.79 11.41 2.52
C GLY A 467 14.19 12.57 1.72
N ALA A 468 15.04 13.38 1.11
CA ALA A 468 14.61 14.45 0.21
C ALA A 468 14.11 13.88 -1.13
N ALA A 469 13.16 14.56 -1.76
CA ALA A 469 12.53 14.11 -3.00
C ALA A 469 13.50 14.00 -4.20
N ASN A 470 14.64 14.67 -4.15
CA ASN A 470 15.67 14.65 -5.20
C ASN A 470 16.82 13.66 -4.91
N ALA A 471 16.61 12.69 -4.02
CA ALA A 471 17.64 11.72 -3.63
C ALA A 471 18.15 10.82 -4.78
N ASP A 472 17.37 10.71 -5.86
CA ASP A 472 17.76 9.95 -7.05
C ASP A 472 18.64 10.75 -8.05
N ILE A 473 18.82 12.05 -7.86
CA ILE A 473 19.56 12.93 -8.79
C ILE A 473 20.55 13.89 -8.12
N ASP A 474 20.56 13.98 -6.79
CA ASP A 474 21.43 14.85 -6.01
C ASP A 474 22.22 14.05 -4.98
N THR A 475 23.53 14.07 -5.07
CA THR A 475 24.43 13.27 -4.22
C THR A 475 24.25 13.56 -2.73
N SER A 476 24.09 14.83 -2.35
CA SER A 476 23.94 15.19 -0.93
C SER A 476 22.60 14.73 -0.35
N ALA A 477 21.53 14.81 -1.15
CA ALA A 477 20.23 14.28 -0.80
C ALA A 477 20.25 12.74 -0.72
N ALA A 478 20.95 12.10 -1.67
CA ALA A 478 21.18 10.67 -1.68
C ALA A 478 21.93 10.19 -0.43
N ASP A 479 23.03 10.85 -0.04
CA ASP A 479 23.78 10.50 1.16
C ASP A 479 22.91 10.52 2.43
N ARG A 480 21.96 11.44 2.53
CA ARG A 480 21.01 11.47 3.65
C ARG A 480 19.97 10.35 3.52
N ALA A 481 19.48 10.06 2.33
CA ALA A 481 18.52 8.99 2.09
C ALA A 481 19.13 7.59 2.34
N TRP A 482 20.46 7.45 2.27
CA TRP A 482 21.22 6.24 2.61
C TRP A 482 21.62 6.15 4.08
N ALA A 483 21.24 7.11 4.91
CA ALA A 483 21.56 7.05 6.33
C ALA A 483 20.67 6.01 7.04
N ASN A 484 21.23 5.37 8.08
CA ASN A 484 20.48 4.46 8.94
C ASN A 484 19.18 5.08 9.46
N GLY A 485 18.11 4.32 9.45
CA GLY A 485 16.77 4.78 9.84
C GLY A 485 16.05 5.65 8.81
N VAL A 486 16.66 5.90 7.65
CA VAL A 486 16.11 6.63 6.51
C VAL A 486 16.14 5.76 5.25
N PHE A 487 17.18 4.96 5.11
CA PHE A 487 17.37 4.00 4.03
C PHE A 487 16.32 2.88 4.08
N PHE A 488 16.19 2.28 5.26
CA PHE A 488 15.09 1.42 5.66
C PHE A 488 14.36 2.06 6.85
N SER A 489 13.14 1.63 7.14
CA SER A 489 12.52 1.90 8.45
C SER A 489 13.25 1.14 9.54
N ASN A 490 13.20 1.65 10.76
CA ASN A 490 13.73 0.99 11.94
C ASN A 490 13.19 -0.45 12.06
N GLY A 491 14.05 -1.38 12.48
CA GLY A 491 13.78 -2.82 12.47
C GLY A 491 14.18 -3.55 11.19
N ASN A 492 14.50 -2.82 10.12
CA ASN A 492 15.15 -3.26 8.87
C ASN A 492 14.76 -4.68 8.39
N TYR A 493 15.74 -5.46 7.93
CA TYR A 493 15.59 -6.83 7.44
C TYR A 493 15.13 -7.81 8.53
N ALA A 494 15.67 -7.67 9.74
CA ALA A 494 15.52 -8.66 10.81
C ALA A 494 14.05 -8.93 11.15
N MET A 495 13.23 -7.89 11.25
CA MET A 495 11.81 -8.02 11.57
C MET A 495 11.10 -8.99 10.61
N ARG A 496 11.31 -8.84 9.30
CA ARG A 496 10.66 -9.69 8.30
C ARG A 496 11.33 -11.04 8.11
N HIS A 497 12.66 -11.07 8.15
CA HIS A 497 13.40 -12.32 8.00
C HIS A 497 13.11 -13.29 9.13
N PHE A 498 12.89 -12.80 10.35
CA PHE A 498 12.45 -13.62 11.48
C PHE A 498 10.93 -13.79 11.57
N GLY A 499 10.13 -13.09 10.76
CA GLY A 499 8.67 -13.19 10.77
C GLY A 499 8.01 -12.60 12.02
N ILE A 500 8.60 -11.54 12.57
CA ILE A 500 8.09 -10.82 13.73
C ILE A 500 6.90 -9.95 13.31
N PRO A 501 5.72 -10.11 13.97
CA PRO A 501 4.56 -9.27 13.70
C PRO A 501 4.73 -7.87 14.28
N SER A 502 4.14 -6.88 13.60
CA SER A 502 4.16 -5.51 14.07
C SER A 502 2.92 -4.72 13.65
N VAL A 503 2.62 -3.68 14.42
CA VAL A 503 1.60 -2.67 14.08
C VAL A 503 2.26 -1.30 14.12
N THR A 504 2.07 -0.53 13.07
CA THR A 504 2.50 0.88 13.01
C THR A 504 1.27 1.75 13.03
N VAL A 505 1.26 2.77 13.87
CA VAL A 505 0.21 3.79 13.99
C VAL A 505 0.81 5.18 13.90
N ALA A 506 0.02 6.21 13.62
CA ALA A 506 0.51 7.58 13.54
C ALA A 506 1.07 8.05 14.90
N MET A 507 2.26 8.65 14.91
CA MET A 507 2.88 9.28 16.09
C MET A 507 2.75 10.81 16.06
N GLY A 508 2.59 11.40 14.88
CA GLY A 508 2.37 12.84 14.70
C GLY A 508 3.05 13.41 13.45
N LEU A 509 3.04 14.74 13.32
CA LEU A 509 3.72 15.48 12.26
C LEU A 509 5.02 16.11 12.78
N MET A 510 6.11 15.92 12.04
CA MET A 510 7.37 16.62 12.27
C MET A 510 7.19 18.11 12.00
N GLU A 511 7.36 18.95 13.02
CA GLU A 511 7.01 20.38 13.00
C GLU A 511 7.85 21.21 12.01
N ASP A 512 9.06 20.74 11.70
CA ASP A 512 10.01 21.44 10.82
C ASP A 512 9.79 21.15 9.33
N ILE A 513 9.27 19.97 8.99
CA ILE A 513 9.08 19.56 7.59
C ILE A 513 7.65 19.17 7.22
N GLY A 514 6.74 19.09 8.20
CA GLY A 514 5.33 18.75 7.98
C GLY A 514 5.10 17.32 7.45
N MET A 515 6.10 16.43 7.61
CA MET A 515 5.96 15.01 7.25
C MET A 515 5.52 14.20 8.48
N PRO A 516 4.62 13.23 8.32
CA PRO A 516 4.25 12.34 9.42
C PRO A 516 5.35 11.32 9.72
N VAL A 517 5.32 10.82 10.95
CA VAL A 517 6.09 9.66 11.38
C VAL A 517 5.21 8.76 12.24
N GLY A 518 5.40 7.44 12.13
CA GLY A 518 4.67 6.42 12.88
C GLY A 518 5.41 5.92 14.11
N LEU A 519 4.66 5.28 15.00
CA LEU A 519 5.16 4.46 16.10
C LEU A 519 4.88 2.99 15.76
N THR A 520 5.93 2.14 15.80
CA THR A 520 5.81 0.71 15.57
C THR A 520 5.84 -0.03 16.89
N PHE A 521 4.86 -0.92 17.10
CA PHE A 521 4.82 -1.93 18.16
C PHE A 521 5.16 -3.28 17.54
N ALA A 522 6.02 -4.06 18.16
CA ALA A 522 6.35 -5.41 17.73
C ALA A 522 6.43 -6.37 18.94
N GLY A 523 6.13 -7.63 18.72
CA GLY A 523 6.11 -8.63 19.78
C GLY A 523 6.32 -10.05 19.26
N PRO A 524 6.17 -11.06 20.13
CA PRO A 524 6.39 -12.45 19.76
C PRO A 524 5.53 -12.89 18.57
N ALA A 525 6.04 -13.86 17.80
CA ALA A 525 5.28 -14.43 16.70
C ALA A 525 3.95 -15.02 17.19
N TYR A 526 2.90 -14.77 16.43
CA TYR A 526 1.51 -15.15 16.71
C TYR A 526 0.88 -14.47 17.94
N ALA A 527 1.55 -13.46 18.51
CA ALA A 527 0.92 -12.50 19.44
C ALA A 527 0.18 -11.36 18.72
N ASP A 528 -0.10 -11.52 17.44
CA ASP A 528 -0.70 -10.53 16.54
C ASP A 528 -1.90 -9.79 17.15
N ASN A 529 -2.83 -10.52 17.77
CA ASN A 529 -4.02 -9.94 18.41
C ASN A 529 -3.67 -8.99 19.56
N VAL A 530 -2.63 -9.31 20.32
CA VAL A 530 -2.19 -8.49 21.45
C VAL A 530 -1.56 -7.19 20.92
N ILE A 531 -0.71 -7.30 19.88
CA ILE A 531 -0.03 -6.17 19.26
C ILE A 531 -1.04 -5.22 18.58
N LEU A 532 -2.05 -5.78 17.92
CA LEU A 532 -3.17 -5.03 17.34
C LEU A 532 -3.94 -4.24 18.41
N GLY A 533 -4.17 -4.86 19.57
CA GLY A 533 -4.79 -4.19 20.73
C GLY A 533 -3.96 -3.02 21.26
N TRP A 534 -2.62 -3.16 21.31
CA TRP A 534 -1.73 -2.05 21.72
C TRP A 534 -1.80 -0.87 20.76
N GLY A 535 -1.75 -1.15 19.46
CA GLY A 535 -1.87 -0.11 18.42
C GLY A 535 -3.20 0.64 18.52
N TRP A 536 -4.30 -0.11 18.70
CA TRP A 536 -5.63 0.46 18.86
C TRP A 536 -5.73 1.34 20.13
N ALA A 537 -5.29 0.85 21.28
CA ALA A 537 -5.34 1.60 22.53
C ALA A 537 -4.50 2.90 22.51
N PHE A 538 -3.35 2.86 21.81
CA PHE A 538 -2.54 4.06 21.62
C PHE A 538 -3.24 5.10 20.73
N GLU A 539 -3.90 4.67 19.65
CA GLU A 539 -4.63 5.56 18.75
C GLU A 539 -5.90 6.12 19.40
N ASP A 540 -6.70 5.27 20.08
CA ASP A 540 -7.96 5.64 20.74
C ASP A 540 -7.78 6.73 21.82
N ALA A 541 -6.63 6.75 22.49
CA ALA A 541 -6.28 7.79 23.47
C ALA A 541 -6.22 9.21 22.87
N GLY A 542 -6.37 9.37 21.57
CA GLY A 542 -6.46 10.64 20.84
C GLY A 542 -5.75 10.61 19.51
N THR A 543 -6.41 11.08 18.48
CA THR A 543 -5.95 11.08 17.10
C THR A 543 -4.67 11.92 16.94
N LEU A 544 -3.60 11.26 16.47
CA LEU A 544 -2.31 11.89 16.12
C LEU A 544 -2.12 12.00 14.60
N ARG A 545 -3.03 11.39 13.84
CA ARG A 545 -3.07 11.54 12.40
C ARG A 545 -3.56 12.93 12.00
N HIS A 546 -2.94 13.50 10.98
CA HIS A 546 -3.37 14.74 10.33
C HIS A 546 -3.63 14.45 8.85
N PRO A 547 -4.73 14.95 8.26
CA PRO A 547 -4.96 14.87 6.82
C PRO A 547 -3.85 15.56 6.02
N PRO A 548 -3.48 15.06 4.83
CA PRO A 548 -2.43 15.67 4.03
C PRO A 548 -2.87 17.03 3.45
N ALA A 549 -2.07 18.07 3.70
CA ALA A 549 -2.38 19.43 3.28
C ALA A 549 -2.47 19.63 1.76
N LEU A 550 -1.79 18.79 0.98
CA LEU A 550 -1.77 18.88 -0.49
C LEU A 550 -2.93 18.12 -1.15
N ALA A 551 -3.74 17.39 -0.39
CA ALA A 551 -4.92 16.68 -0.87
C ALA A 551 -6.18 17.00 -0.04
N PRO A 552 -6.54 18.30 0.10
CA PRO A 552 -7.68 18.72 0.92
C PRO A 552 -9.02 18.21 0.38
N GLU A 553 -10.09 18.47 1.13
CA GLU A 553 -11.47 18.20 0.71
C GLU A 553 -11.81 18.95 -0.60
N LEU A 554 -12.49 18.28 -1.51
CA LEU A 554 -13.02 18.87 -2.74
C LEU A 554 -14.51 19.22 -2.56
N PRO A 555 -15.03 20.20 -3.31
CA PRO A 555 -16.46 20.56 -3.24
C PRO A 555 -17.41 19.39 -3.55
N GLY A 556 -16.94 18.36 -4.30
CA GLY A 556 -17.68 17.16 -4.64
C GLY A 556 -17.61 16.04 -3.59
N ASP A 557 -16.76 16.16 -2.59
CA ASP A 557 -16.56 15.13 -1.56
C ASP A 557 -17.70 15.06 -0.55
N SER A 558 -18.35 16.21 -0.29
CA SER A 558 -19.42 16.33 0.71
C SER A 558 -20.83 16.12 0.15
N HIS A 559 -21.61 15.31 0.83
CA HIS A 559 -22.99 14.98 0.50
C HIS A 559 -23.92 15.31 1.67
N ARG A 560 -25.06 15.94 1.37
CA ARG A 560 -26.06 16.24 2.41
C ARG A 560 -26.74 14.96 2.85
N MET A 561 -26.79 14.74 4.17
CA MET A 561 -27.58 13.64 4.73
C MET A 561 -29.06 13.81 4.33
N GLY A 562 -29.61 12.81 3.68
CA GLY A 562 -31.01 12.77 3.27
C GLY A 562 -31.39 11.35 2.82
N THR A 563 -32.61 10.94 3.12
CA THR A 563 -33.14 9.68 2.59
C THR A 563 -33.64 9.93 1.17
N ARG A 564 -33.21 9.07 0.23
CA ARG A 564 -33.78 9.05 -1.11
C ARG A 564 -35.15 8.38 -1.11
N ALA A 565 -35.97 8.72 -2.09
CA ALA A 565 -37.26 8.04 -2.31
C ALA A 565 -37.00 6.56 -2.62
N GLU A 566 -37.94 5.69 -2.21
CA GLU A 566 -37.90 4.27 -2.58
C GLU A 566 -37.90 4.12 -4.11
N VAL A 567 -36.99 3.27 -4.59
CA VAL A 567 -36.88 2.95 -6.03
C VAL A 567 -37.84 1.83 -6.35
N PRO A 568 -38.71 1.95 -7.33
CA PRO A 568 -39.51 0.85 -7.82
C PRO A 568 -38.64 -0.35 -8.25
N ALA A 569 -39.09 -1.57 -7.98
CA ALA A 569 -38.30 -2.77 -8.26
C ALA A 569 -38.02 -2.96 -9.77
N ASP A 570 -38.86 -2.37 -10.62
CA ASP A 570 -38.78 -2.40 -12.09
C ASP A 570 -38.16 -1.13 -12.70
N ALA A 571 -37.65 -0.22 -11.88
CA ALA A 571 -37.02 1.00 -12.39
C ALA A 571 -35.77 0.68 -13.22
N GLU A 572 -35.69 1.26 -14.40
CA GLU A 572 -34.53 1.09 -15.29
C GLU A 572 -33.27 1.74 -14.69
N VAL A 573 -32.20 0.98 -14.67
CA VAL A 573 -30.87 1.49 -14.28
C VAL A 573 -30.38 2.41 -15.40
N PRO A 574 -29.98 3.65 -15.10
CA PRO A 574 -29.47 4.55 -16.13
C PRO A 574 -28.19 3.97 -16.75
N ARG A 575 -27.84 4.43 -17.95
CA ARG A 575 -26.58 4.13 -18.62
C ARG A 575 -25.95 5.42 -19.09
N ILE A 576 -24.64 5.51 -19.02
CA ILE A 576 -23.88 6.64 -19.52
C ILE A 576 -22.51 6.13 -19.98
N GLY A 577 -22.01 6.69 -21.08
CA GLY A 577 -20.68 6.43 -21.59
C GLY A 577 -19.97 7.74 -21.90
N ILE A 578 -18.65 7.72 -21.96
CA ILE A 578 -17.80 8.88 -22.21
C ILE A 578 -16.70 8.55 -23.21
N ASP A 579 -16.55 9.44 -24.21
CA ASP A 579 -15.39 9.49 -25.10
C ASP A 579 -14.78 10.88 -25.03
N GLY A 580 -13.45 10.96 -25.19
CA GLY A 580 -12.73 12.23 -25.11
C GLY A 580 -11.62 12.36 -26.14
N ARG A 581 -11.41 13.59 -26.65
CA ARG A 581 -10.29 13.92 -27.51
C ARG A 581 -9.88 15.38 -27.37
N PHE A 582 -8.61 15.66 -27.56
CA PHE A 582 -8.14 17.04 -27.67
C PHE A 582 -8.53 17.65 -29.03
N ASP A 583 -8.98 18.91 -29.01
CA ASP A 583 -9.16 19.70 -30.24
C ASP A 583 -7.78 20.08 -30.80
N PRO A 584 -7.37 19.55 -31.97
CA PRO A 584 -6.05 19.80 -32.52
C PRO A 584 -5.82 21.30 -32.89
N ARG A 585 -6.89 22.10 -32.98
CA ARG A 585 -6.79 23.54 -33.27
C ARG A 585 -6.40 24.37 -32.04
N SER A 586 -6.55 23.83 -30.84
CA SER A 586 -6.30 24.56 -29.58
C SER A 586 -4.82 24.63 -29.18
N TYR A 587 -3.94 23.88 -29.81
CA TYR A 587 -2.52 23.79 -29.41
C TYR A 587 -1.74 25.12 -29.61
N ASN A 588 -2.28 26.07 -30.36
CA ASN A 588 -1.63 27.34 -30.63
C ASN A 588 -2.01 28.47 -29.66
N GLU A 589 -2.89 28.24 -28.69
CA GLU A 589 -3.48 29.28 -27.84
C GLU A 589 -2.98 29.27 -26.39
N GLY A 590 -1.93 28.49 -26.07
CA GLY A 590 -1.43 28.37 -24.69
C GLY A 590 -2.36 27.60 -23.71
N ALA A 591 -3.46 27.09 -24.24
CA ALA A 591 -4.41 26.22 -23.53
C ALA A 591 -4.84 25.06 -24.44
N ARG A 592 -5.17 23.92 -23.85
CA ARG A 592 -5.69 22.74 -24.57
C ARG A 592 -7.20 22.65 -24.39
N ARG A 593 -7.92 22.47 -25.47
CA ARG A 593 -9.38 22.24 -25.41
C ARG A 593 -9.65 20.75 -25.50
N LEU A 594 -10.29 20.20 -24.46
CA LEU A 594 -10.75 18.83 -24.40
C LEU A 594 -12.24 18.78 -24.78
N LEU A 595 -12.56 17.99 -25.77
CA LEU A 595 -13.94 17.71 -26.23
C LEU A 595 -14.36 16.36 -25.67
N LEU A 596 -15.47 16.34 -24.96
CA LEU A 596 -16.05 15.16 -24.34
C LEU A 596 -17.45 14.96 -24.88
N GLU A 597 -17.81 13.72 -25.19
CA GLU A 597 -19.14 13.36 -25.72
C GLU A 597 -19.49 11.93 -25.31
N GLY A 598 -20.75 11.57 -25.38
CA GLY A 598 -21.21 10.21 -25.12
C GLY A 598 -22.71 10.03 -25.22
N GLU A 599 -23.16 8.80 -25.01
CA GLU A 599 -24.55 8.43 -24.94
C GLU A 599 -25.06 8.39 -23.49
N ILE A 600 -26.36 8.67 -23.30
CA ILE A 600 -27.02 8.61 -22.03
C ILE A 600 -28.45 8.02 -22.20
N GLN A 601 -28.75 7.03 -21.37
CA GLN A 601 -30.10 6.49 -21.21
C GLN A 601 -30.50 6.70 -19.75
N ALA A 602 -31.24 7.75 -19.49
CA ALA A 602 -31.74 8.12 -18.17
C ALA A 602 -32.97 9.03 -18.31
N ALA A 603 -33.79 9.12 -17.28
CA ALA A 603 -34.89 10.08 -17.20
C ALA A 603 -34.40 11.51 -17.49
N GLU A 604 -35.28 12.37 -18.02
CA GLU A 604 -34.88 13.74 -18.40
C GLU A 604 -34.44 14.59 -17.20
N ASP A 605 -34.97 14.32 -16.03
CA ASP A 605 -34.66 14.99 -14.76
C ASP A 605 -33.51 14.33 -13.96
N ALA A 606 -32.85 13.31 -14.54
CA ALA A 606 -31.69 12.69 -13.93
C ALA A 606 -30.50 13.69 -13.82
N ALA A 607 -29.88 13.73 -12.66
CA ALA A 607 -28.74 14.59 -12.42
C ALA A 607 -27.47 14.00 -13.07
N ILE A 608 -26.85 14.77 -13.97
CA ILE A 608 -25.57 14.41 -14.61
C ILE A 608 -24.47 15.25 -13.98
N ARG A 609 -23.37 14.62 -13.60
CA ARG A 609 -22.18 15.31 -13.09
C ARG A 609 -20.96 14.82 -13.84
N LEU A 610 -20.14 15.77 -14.26
CA LEU A 610 -18.86 15.54 -14.95
C LEU A 610 -17.76 16.30 -14.21
N THR A 611 -16.66 15.64 -14.00
CA THR A 611 -15.42 16.29 -13.56
C THR A 611 -14.31 16.01 -14.57
N VAL A 612 -13.45 17.00 -14.81
CA VAL A 612 -12.22 16.85 -15.58
C VAL A 612 -11.06 17.22 -14.66
N ASN A 613 -10.16 16.29 -14.40
CA ASN A 613 -9.11 16.44 -13.39
C ASN A 613 -9.69 16.93 -12.04
N GLY A 614 -10.82 16.36 -11.62
CA GLY A 614 -11.52 16.69 -10.38
C GLY A 614 -12.28 18.03 -10.37
N GLU A 615 -12.18 18.84 -11.44
CA GLU A 615 -12.91 20.10 -11.55
C GLU A 615 -14.29 19.89 -12.20
N PRO A 616 -15.37 20.36 -11.58
CA PRO A 616 -16.70 20.27 -12.16
C PRO A 616 -16.77 20.92 -13.55
N THR A 617 -17.36 20.21 -14.50
CA THR A 617 -17.48 20.65 -15.90
C THR A 617 -18.95 20.60 -16.33
N ALA A 618 -19.41 21.66 -16.99
CA ALA A 618 -20.78 21.73 -17.45
C ALA A 618 -21.06 20.75 -18.59
N VAL A 619 -22.21 20.08 -18.52
CA VAL A 619 -22.69 19.09 -19.49
C VAL A 619 -23.88 19.66 -20.26
N LEU A 620 -23.86 19.53 -21.58
CA LEU A 620 -24.97 19.82 -22.46
C LEU A 620 -25.63 18.49 -22.87
N ARG A 621 -26.87 18.24 -22.43
CA ARG A 621 -27.65 17.07 -22.81
C ARG A 621 -28.58 17.41 -23.99
N ALA A 622 -28.64 16.51 -24.96
CA ALA A 622 -29.53 16.57 -26.10
C ALA A 622 -30.19 15.20 -26.34
N GLY A 623 -31.34 14.95 -25.70
CA GLY A 623 -32.01 13.66 -25.74
C GLY A 623 -31.16 12.54 -25.13
N THR A 624 -30.76 11.59 -25.97
CA THR A 624 -29.92 10.44 -25.60
C THR A 624 -28.43 10.67 -25.77
N SER A 625 -27.99 11.87 -26.10
CA SER A 625 -26.58 12.23 -26.19
C SER A 625 -26.24 13.39 -25.26
N TRP A 626 -24.96 13.50 -24.92
CA TRP A 626 -24.42 14.61 -24.15
C TRP A 626 -23.06 15.05 -24.70
N SER A 627 -22.69 16.28 -24.42
CA SER A 627 -21.36 16.81 -24.75
C SER A 627 -20.87 17.81 -23.71
N ALA A 628 -19.57 17.97 -23.62
CA ALA A 628 -18.93 18.97 -22.78
C ALA A 628 -17.61 19.45 -23.40
N THR A 629 -17.14 20.61 -22.95
CA THR A 629 -15.84 21.13 -23.32
C THR A 629 -15.10 21.61 -22.07
N ALA A 630 -13.89 21.12 -21.85
CA ALA A 630 -13.02 21.60 -20.81
C ALA A 630 -11.83 22.36 -21.41
N ILE A 631 -11.41 23.44 -20.75
CA ILE A 631 -10.21 24.20 -21.09
C ILE A 631 -9.13 23.86 -20.06
N LEU A 632 -8.03 23.29 -20.53
CA LEU A 632 -6.93 22.84 -19.68
C LEU A 632 -5.69 23.73 -19.95
N PRO A 633 -4.81 23.94 -18.96
CA PRO A 633 -3.54 24.60 -19.20
C PRO A 633 -2.72 23.86 -20.27
N ALA A 634 -1.76 24.54 -20.87
CA ALA A 634 -0.81 23.91 -21.77
C ALA A 634 -0.17 22.69 -21.09
N ALA A 635 0.18 21.67 -21.88
CA ALA A 635 0.88 20.52 -21.33
C ALA A 635 2.20 21.01 -20.72
N VAL A 636 2.42 20.70 -19.47
CA VAL A 636 3.74 20.86 -18.86
C VAL A 636 4.56 19.68 -19.34
N GLU A 637 5.61 19.96 -20.13
CA GLU A 637 6.60 18.96 -20.50
C GLU A 637 7.12 18.31 -19.21
N PRO A 638 7.33 16.98 -19.16
CA PRO A 638 8.00 16.36 -18.04
C PRO A 638 9.33 17.07 -17.84
N ALA A 639 9.65 17.49 -16.62
CA ALA A 639 10.97 17.99 -16.31
C ALA A 639 12.00 16.92 -16.71
N ALA A 640 13.10 17.34 -17.34
CA ALA A 640 14.15 16.40 -17.72
C ALA A 640 14.58 15.59 -16.51
N THR A 641 14.77 14.29 -16.70
CA THR A 641 15.44 13.37 -15.80
C THR A 641 14.92 13.29 -14.35
N GLY A 642 14.43 12.17 -13.93
CA GLY A 642 13.93 11.93 -12.57
C GLY A 642 12.50 12.43 -12.30
N SER A 643 11.72 12.76 -13.33
CA SER A 643 10.31 13.11 -13.18
C SER A 643 9.38 11.93 -13.48
N ASN A 644 8.21 11.94 -12.87
CA ASN A 644 7.14 11.02 -13.20
C ASN A 644 6.67 11.25 -14.66
N PRO A 645 6.07 10.25 -15.32
CA PRO A 645 5.45 10.41 -16.62
C PRO A 645 4.52 11.62 -16.67
N ALA A 646 4.35 12.22 -17.85
CA ALA A 646 3.38 13.30 -18.01
C ALA A 646 2.00 12.82 -17.57
N GLY A 647 1.34 13.61 -16.72
CA GLY A 647 0.02 13.24 -16.21
C GLY A 647 -1.00 13.19 -17.35
N SER A 648 -1.79 12.12 -17.40
CA SER A 648 -2.99 12.01 -18.22
C SER A 648 -4.08 12.96 -17.72
N VAL A 649 -5.11 13.16 -18.52
CA VAL A 649 -6.32 13.88 -18.14
C VAL A 649 -7.41 12.86 -17.82
N LEU A 650 -7.91 12.86 -16.59
CA LEU A 650 -8.99 12.00 -16.17
C LEU A 650 -10.33 12.75 -16.21
N ALA A 651 -11.25 12.30 -17.05
CA ALA A 651 -12.62 12.77 -17.09
C ALA A 651 -13.56 11.68 -16.52
N VAL A 652 -14.36 12.06 -15.53
CA VAL A 652 -15.26 11.16 -14.79
C VAL A 652 -16.67 11.69 -14.88
N ILE A 653 -17.60 10.87 -15.40
CA ILE A 653 -19.01 11.21 -15.51
C ILE A 653 -19.87 10.21 -14.74
N HIS A 654 -20.93 10.71 -14.10
CA HIS A 654 -21.96 9.85 -13.55
C HIS A 654 -23.34 10.49 -13.65
N VAL A 655 -24.36 9.65 -13.68
CA VAL A 655 -25.76 10.05 -13.71
C VAL A 655 -26.50 9.39 -12.57
N VAL A 656 -27.34 10.19 -11.90
CA VAL A 656 -28.20 9.74 -10.81
C VAL A 656 -29.63 10.04 -11.19
N ALA A 657 -30.43 9.00 -11.37
CA ALA A 657 -31.86 9.13 -11.62
C ALA A 657 -32.62 9.50 -10.34
N PRO A 658 -33.84 10.10 -10.47
CA PRO A 658 -34.73 10.26 -9.33
C PRO A 658 -34.94 8.93 -8.62
N GLY A 659 -34.83 8.91 -7.30
CA GLY A 659 -34.84 7.67 -6.50
C GLY A 659 -33.51 7.00 -6.29
N GLY A 660 -32.42 7.46 -6.92
CA GLY A 660 -31.04 7.10 -6.54
C GLY A 660 -30.42 5.93 -7.32
N LEU A 661 -31.04 5.48 -8.42
CA LEU A 661 -30.34 4.62 -9.39
C LEU A 661 -29.23 5.42 -10.07
N ALA A 662 -28.05 4.86 -10.16
CA ALA A 662 -26.91 5.57 -10.71
C ALA A 662 -26.10 4.70 -11.67
N ALA A 663 -25.42 5.35 -12.61
CA ALA A 663 -24.40 4.78 -13.48
C ALA A 663 -23.28 5.79 -13.69
N GLY A 664 -22.10 5.31 -14.02
CA GLY A 664 -20.97 6.18 -14.31
C GLY A 664 -20.00 5.55 -15.29
N ASP A 665 -19.10 6.37 -15.78
CA ASP A 665 -18.01 5.98 -16.67
C ASP A 665 -16.86 6.98 -16.54
N PHE A 666 -15.68 6.62 -17.01
CA PHE A 666 -14.52 7.51 -17.06
C PHE A 666 -13.67 7.24 -18.29
N THR A 667 -12.90 8.25 -18.70
CA THR A 667 -11.87 8.12 -19.72
C THR A 667 -10.59 8.82 -19.29
N GLU A 668 -9.48 8.19 -19.58
CA GLU A 668 -8.13 8.74 -19.36
C GLU A 668 -7.50 9.06 -20.72
N ILE A 669 -7.03 10.33 -20.92
CA ILE A 669 -6.62 10.88 -22.20
C ILE A 669 -5.22 11.47 -22.12
#